data_f3a475dbd7ae529e9ece5bdacc1708a5
#
_entry.id   f3a475dbd7ae529e9ece5bdacc1708a5
#
_cell.length_a   1.000
_cell.length_b   1.000
_cell.length_c   1.000
_cell.angle_alpha   90.00
_cell.angle_beta   90.00
_cell.angle_gamma   90.00
#
_symmetry.space_group_name_H-M   'P 1'
#
loop_
_entity.id
_entity.type
_entity.pdbx_description
1 polymer ?
#
loop_
_entity_poly.entity_id
_entity_poly.type
_entity_poly.pdbx_seq_one_letter_code
_entity_poly.pdbx_strand_id
1 'polypeptide(L)'
;MLAQGRAAAAAGRPQDAERAARAALAMQPDSPDAKLQLADALLAQRDWARAEPLLRELLAARSPSLAAVRDTATLYQNTSRADRIGPLLDALQGRVTGRDDRHALDGLRADLLADQARALADKGERGPAAQRYEAAVRAAPDAPWTRFALARLYRDMGLPQLGRTVMDDGLAQGATPEMRYATALYRNSVDDAAGAQAALAPVDDAHRTDGMRALARKLDAQRALADARDALARGDRTAFAASLAQAQASAPDDPDMLAAIGAQWIDAGEPDRGLAPLHDWIAAHPREADTDVRLRYGDLLGSAGRDDALAAWLDALRREPSLTPAQTARIEDQSLRLVLRQTDEAIARQDYAQARKLLDRASPAGRADKRHALERADLERAQGRYDAARDALAPVVARTPDDADTQLALARIDEDSGNRAAALARVQAVLARTPDDDVDTQLSAVRRLNALRRADEAAQVTDRLHAAYPARADVTVAAGRVAEAQGRYDDAASLYRLSQSQERATGVSPGRDGLTPAQAAFADLEQRRNPEIETGWTPAYKSGDEGISSYRAQQVPIYMQMPVRYDGHVFAQIDTVHLDPGTLDTSDANAYSLKTFGTFAALKAQNALTPASIANPPGSLHQSTTGVALGAGYLSDAWRVDLGTSPLGFPVHYLVGGVRYRFDAGPASFSVNASRRPETSSVLSYAGMRDPWTGAVWGGVRRDGVNLRASVDVGRTNLFAELGAGVLSGRNVERNAEVTLRTGFTVPVYERATMKVSTGLVGNAWHYAQNLRYYTYGQGGYYSPQRYLSLGVPIEWAGRHDALSWDLTVTGGISNSYEKDSLYYPTFSDQRAAQVAAGFVYAGSSTRGVSFSYGINGIVEYRVNPHLSVGAQLHVDRSHDYAPSSALVYLRYAFDARAQRSWLVTPTPVRLYSDY
;
A
#
# COMPACT_ATOMS: atom_id res chain seq x y z
N MET A 1 -84.55 2.31 -4.66
CA MET A 1 -83.90 3.52 -5.22
C MET A 1 -82.53 3.76 -4.56
N LEU A 2 -82.36 3.81 -3.23
CA LEU A 2 -81.13 4.06 -2.55
C LEU A 2 -80.08 2.97 -2.82
N ALA A 3 -80.49 1.69 -2.89
CA ALA A 3 -79.57 0.62 -3.28
C ALA A 3 -79.10 0.73 -4.71
N GLN A 4 -79.93 1.16 -5.60
CA GLN A 4 -79.52 1.41 -7.03
C GLN A 4 -78.56 2.59 -7.14
N GLY A 5 -78.77 3.65 -6.36
CA GLY A 5 -77.86 4.78 -6.34
C GLY A 5 -76.51 4.42 -5.77
N ARG A 6 -76.41 3.61 -4.70
CA ARG A 6 -75.16 3.10 -4.15
C ARG A 6 -74.43 2.22 -5.17
N ALA A 7 -75.14 1.35 -5.88
CA ALA A 7 -74.54 0.55 -6.96
C ALA A 7 -74.02 1.42 -8.12
N ALA A 8 -74.77 2.49 -8.47
CA ALA A 8 -74.26 3.41 -9.52
C ALA A 8 -73.04 4.22 -9.08
N ALA A 9 -73.01 4.67 -7.83
CA ALA A 9 -71.82 5.34 -7.26
C ALA A 9 -70.59 4.43 -7.24
N ALA A 10 -70.75 3.18 -6.76
CA ALA A 10 -69.71 2.16 -6.76
C ALA A 10 -69.21 1.82 -8.18
N ALA A 11 -70.06 1.94 -9.20
CA ALA A 11 -69.69 1.74 -10.61
C ALA A 11 -69.10 3.01 -11.29
N GLY A 12 -68.79 4.06 -10.51
CA GLY A 12 -68.22 5.31 -11.06
C GLY A 12 -69.17 6.13 -11.92
N ARG A 13 -70.50 5.99 -11.72
CA ARG A 13 -71.56 6.70 -12.45
C ARG A 13 -72.30 7.67 -11.56
N PRO A 14 -71.71 8.84 -11.24
CA PRO A 14 -72.25 9.76 -10.23
C PRO A 14 -73.57 10.43 -10.69
N GLN A 15 -73.77 10.60 -11.98
CA GLN A 15 -75.05 11.17 -12.51
C GLN A 15 -76.23 10.23 -12.33
N ASP A 16 -75.98 8.89 -12.45
CA ASP A 16 -77.06 7.91 -12.21
C ASP A 16 -77.36 7.83 -10.71
N ALA A 17 -76.33 7.92 -9.86
CA ALA A 17 -76.45 7.99 -8.41
C ALA A 17 -77.25 9.24 -7.99
N GLU A 18 -77.01 10.40 -8.58
CA GLU A 18 -77.78 11.64 -8.39
C GLU A 18 -79.24 11.45 -8.72
N ARG A 19 -79.56 10.88 -9.88
CA ARG A 19 -80.91 10.61 -10.29
C ARG A 19 -81.69 9.71 -9.32
N ALA A 20 -81.05 8.61 -8.88
CA ALA A 20 -81.62 7.69 -7.94
C ALA A 20 -81.89 8.32 -6.55
N ALA A 21 -80.94 9.14 -6.07
CA ALA A 21 -81.06 9.85 -4.80
C ALA A 21 -82.16 10.91 -4.85
N ARG A 22 -82.30 11.65 -5.92
CA ARG A 22 -83.38 12.60 -6.15
C ARG A 22 -84.74 11.91 -6.22
N ALA A 23 -84.87 10.80 -6.89
CA ALA A 23 -86.07 10.02 -6.92
C ALA A 23 -86.45 9.47 -5.52
N ALA A 24 -85.45 9.08 -4.68
CA ALA A 24 -85.70 8.72 -3.30
C ALA A 24 -86.14 9.88 -2.46
N LEU A 25 -85.61 11.11 -2.66
CA LEU A 25 -86.01 12.32 -1.96
C LEU A 25 -87.46 12.78 -2.37
N ALA A 26 -87.86 12.55 -3.60
CA ALA A 26 -89.23 12.80 -4.06
C ALA A 26 -90.25 11.95 -3.36
N MET A 27 -89.88 10.78 -2.91
CA MET A 27 -90.79 9.91 -2.11
C MET A 27 -90.73 10.16 -0.57
N GLN A 28 -89.52 10.55 -0.11
CA GLN A 28 -89.26 10.86 1.30
C GLN A 28 -88.31 12.06 1.42
N PRO A 29 -88.90 13.32 1.41
CA PRO A 29 -88.14 14.56 1.37
C PRO A 29 -87.16 14.76 2.55
N ASP A 30 -87.44 14.19 3.67
CA ASP A 30 -86.63 14.37 4.90
C ASP A 30 -85.64 13.19 5.15
N SER A 31 -85.54 12.27 4.22
CA SER A 31 -84.63 11.08 4.42
C SER A 31 -83.19 11.55 4.50
N PRO A 32 -82.47 11.33 5.65
CA PRO A 32 -81.06 11.67 5.80
C PRO A 32 -80.18 10.89 4.85
N ASP A 33 -80.52 9.57 4.66
CA ASP A 33 -79.70 8.72 3.75
C ASP A 33 -79.87 9.13 2.31
N ALA A 34 -81.02 9.59 1.88
CA ALA A 34 -81.21 10.10 0.50
C ALA A 34 -80.50 11.45 0.28
N LYS A 35 -80.53 12.36 1.30
CA LYS A 35 -79.75 13.63 1.26
C LYS A 35 -78.25 13.39 1.24
N LEU A 36 -77.70 12.42 2.02
CA LEU A 36 -76.29 12.05 2.03
C LEU A 36 -75.86 11.46 0.70
N GLN A 37 -76.65 10.53 0.16
CA GLN A 37 -76.35 9.96 -1.16
C GLN A 37 -76.36 10.97 -2.31
N LEU A 38 -77.29 11.97 -2.20
CA LEU A 38 -77.27 13.07 -3.14
C LEU A 38 -76.03 13.94 -3.00
N ALA A 39 -75.66 14.24 -1.79
CA ALA A 39 -74.42 15.01 -1.53
C ALA A 39 -73.19 14.27 -2.06
N ASP A 40 -73.05 12.97 -1.77
CA ASP A 40 -71.94 12.14 -2.31
C ASP A 40 -71.88 12.20 -3.84
N ALA A 41 -73.04 12.06 -4.51
CA ALA A 41 -73.10 12.07 -5.94
C ALA A 41 -72.76 13.48 -6.53
N LEU A 42 -73.09 14.56 -5.87
CA LEU A 42 -72.72 15.95 -6.22
C LEU A 42 -71.21 16.20 -5.97
N LEU A 43 -70.69 15.71 -4.88
CA LEU A 43 -69.22 15.80 -4.57
C LEU A 43 -68.38 15.07 -5.66
N ALA A 44 -68.83 13.89 -6.09
CA ALA A 44 -68.16 13.12 -7.15
C ALA A 44 -68.20 13.84 -8.51
N GLN A 45 -69.21 14.67 -8.71
CA GLN A 45 -69.38 15.56 -9.89
C GLN A 45 -68.65 16.91 -9.73
N ARG A 46 -68.01 17.16 -8.57
CA ARG A 46 -67.40 18.47 -8.17
C ARG A 46 -68.39 19.61 -8.12
N ASP A 47 -69.66 19.32 -7.92
CA ASP A 47 -70.72 20.36 -7.78
C ASP A 47 -70.84 20.78 -6.30
N TRP A 48 -69.81 21.49 -5.86
CA TRP A 48 -69.68 21.92 -4.46
C TRP A 48 -70.80 22.80 -4.00
N ALA A 49 -71.34 23.65 -4.88
CA ALA A 49 -72.39 24.61 -4.56
C ALA A 49 -73.71 23.95 -4.19
N ARG A 50 -74.07 22.83 -4.89
CA ARG A 50 -75.28 22.09 -4.58
C ARG A 50 -75.12 21.07 -3.46
N ALA A 51 -73.89 20.57 -3.24
CA ALA A 51 -73.58 19.64 -2.15
C ALA A 51 -73.59 20.33 -0.78
N GLU A 52 -73.15 21.57 -0.64
CA GLU A 52 -72.96 22.29 0.62
C GLU A 52 -74.28 22.49 1.43
N PRO A 53 -75.38 22.90 0.92
CA PRO A 53 -76.62 23.10 1.67
C PRO A 53 -77.13 21.75 2.23
N LEU A 54 -77.01 20.68 1.45
CA LEU A 54 -77.43 19.34 1.92
C LEU A 54 -76.54 18.83 3.07
N LEU A 55 -75.29 19.01 2.98
CA LEU A 55 -74.36 18.64 4.05
C LEU A 55 -74.53 19.50 5.29
N ARG A 56 -74.77 20.80 5.13
CA ARG A 56 -75.06 21.70 6.25
C ARG A 56 -76.34 21.28 6.99
N GLU A 57 -77.37 20.85 6.27
CA GLU A 57 -78.57 20.30 6.88
C GLU A 57 -78.32 19.00 7.61
N LEU A 58 -77.60 18.07 7.06
CA LEU A 58 -77.22 16.80 7.66
C LEU A 58 -76.41 17.01 8.95
N LEU A 59 -75.46 17.97 8.95
CA LEU A 59 -74.65 18.34 10.11
C LEU A 59 -75.46 19.03 11.22
N ALA A 60 -76.63 19.71 10.88
CA ALA A 60 -77.49 20.29 11.86
C ALA A 60 -78.32 19.30 12.66
N ALA A 61 -78.37 18.01 12.23
CA ALA A 61 -79.10 16.94 12.97
C ALA A 61 -78.55 16.77 14.39
N ARG A 62 -79.38 16.26 15.32
CA ARG A 62 -78.97 16.09 16.71
C ARG A 62 -77.83 15.11 16.89
N SER A 63 -77.72 14.12 16.00
CA SER A 63 -76.51 13.19 15.87
C SER A 63 -76.19 13.08 14.38
N PRO A 64 -75.21 13.88 13.86
CA PRO A 64 -74.82 13.87 12.45
C PRO A 64 -74.10 12.54 12.14
N SER A 65 -74.31 12.02 10.92
CA SER A 65 -73.63 10.82 10.49
C SER A 65 -72.15 11.16 10.17
N LEU A 66 -71.23 10.26 10.44
CA LEU A 66 -69.82 10.41 10.13
C LEU A 66 -69.56 10.58 8.64
N ALA A 67 -70.39 9.96 7.80
CA ALA A 67 -70.32 10.14 6.38
C ALA A 67 -70.53 11.63 5.98
N ALA A 68 -71.58 12.30 6.56
CA ALA A 68 -71.81 13.71 6.33
C ALA A 68 -70.66 14.60 6.82
N VAL A 69 -70.04 14.26 7.94
CA VAL A 69 -68.81 14.93 8.44
C VAL A 69 -67.66 14.79 7.48
N ARG A 70 -67.38 13.56 7.00
CA ARG A 70 -66.32 13.28 6.03
C ARG A 70 -66.54 14.02 4.73
N ASP A 71 -67.75 13.99 4.20
CA ASP A 71 -68.07 14.65 2.97
C ASP A 71 -67.97 16.17 3.08
N THR A 72 -68.32 16.74 4.21
CA THR A 72 -68.09 18.15 4.50
C THR A 72 -66.64 18.52 4.60
N ALA A 73 -65.84 17.69 5.22
CA ALA A 73 -64.36 17.86 5.25
C ALA A 73 -63.78 17.82 3.85
N THR A 74 -64.21 16.86 3.01
CA THR A 74 -63.82 16.74 1.60
C THR A 74 -64.22 17.99 0.80
N LEU A 75 -65.42 18.50 1.02
CA LEU A 75 -65.88 19.73 0.39
C LEU A 75 -65.03 20.95 0.79
N TYR A 76 -64.70 21.09 2.07
CA TYR A 76 -63.87 22.19 2.56
C TYR A 76 -62.41 22.08 2.06
N GLN A 77 -61.82 20.87 1.96
CA GLN A 77 -60.51 20.68 1.34
C GLN A 77 -60.50 21.13 -0.13
N ASN A 78 -61.47 20.71 -0.90
CA ASN A 78 -61.54 21.00 -2.34
C ASN A 78 -62.05 22.44 -2.70
N THR A 79 -62.50 23.17 -1.70
CA THR A 79 -62.97 24.57 -1.89
C THR A 79 -62.06 25.59 -1.19
N SER A 80 -60.86 25.28 -0.93
CA SER A 80 -59.84 26.14 -0.25
C SER A 80 -60.27 26.64 1.13
N ARG A 81 -61.14 25.91 1.82
CA ARG A 81 -61.68 26.24 3.17
C ARG A 81 -61.21 25.20 4.20
N ALA A 82 -60.04 24.59 4.03
CA ALA A 82 -59.47 23.57 4.91
C ALA A 82 -59.34 24.08 6.37
N ASP A 83 -59.20 25.38 6.57
CA ASP A 83 -59.16 26.06 7.86
C ASP A 83 -60.47 25.83 8.70
N ARG A 84 -61.58 25.53 8.07
CA ARG A 84 -62.91 25.26 8.72
C ARG A 84 -63.02 23.80 9.18
N ILE A 85 -62.19 22.89 8.76
CA ILE A 85 -62.31 21.47 9.12
C ILE A 85 -62.04 21.29 10.64
N GLY A 86 -60.98 21.89 11.18
CA GLY A 86 -60.71 21.85 12.62
C GLY A 86 -61.88 22.31 13.48
N PRO A 87 -62.39 23.52 13.30
CA PRO A 87 -63.60 24.00 14.00
C PRO A 87 -64.84 23.12 13.79
N LEU A 88 -65.03 22.52 12.62
CA LEU A 88 -66.05 21.52 12.36
C LEU A 88 -65.92 20.30 13.26
N LEU A 89 -64.78 19.70 13.32
CA LEU A 89 -64.53 18.51 14.14
C LEU A 89 -64.68 18.83 15.64
N ASP A 90 -64.25 20.01 16.10
CA ASP A 90 -64.36 20.46 17.47
C ASP A 90 -65.83 20.67 17.87
N ALA A 91 -66.60 21.27 16.97
CA ALA A 91 -68.07 21.49 17.22
C ALA A 91 -68.88 20.18 17.29
N LEU A 92 -68.34 19.09 16.70
CA LEU A 92 -69.04 17.81 16.66
C LEU A 92 -68.59 16.87 17.77
N GLN A 93 -67.49 17.11 18.46
CA GLN A 93 -66.91 16.24 19.47
C GLN A 93 -67.85 15.85 20.61
N GLY A 94 -68.65 16.77 21.05
CA GLY A 94 -69.69 16.54 22.12
C GLY A 94 -71.05 16.00 21.61
N ARG A 95 -71.27 15.91 20.33
CA ARG A 95 -72.48 15.45 19.68
C ARG A 95 -72.41 14.01 19.16
N VAL A 96 -71.27 13.43 19.08
CA VAL A 96 -71.02 12.04 18.65
C VAL A 96 -70.96 11.17 19.91
N THR A 97 -71.90 10.25 20.09
CA THR A 97 -72.04 9.47 21.35
C THR A 97 -71.52 8.03 21.22
N GLY A 98 -71.47 7.45 20.04
CA GLY A 98 -70.99 6.10 19.80
C GLY A 98 -69.48 6.00 19.99
N ARG A 99 -68.96 4.84 20.48
CA ARG A 99 -67.50 4.61 20.62
C ARG A 99 -66.80 4.58 19.26
N ASP A 100 -67.42 3.87 18.30
CA ASP A 100 -66.88 3.73 16.93
C ASP A 100 -66.92 5.06 16.18
N ASP A 101 -67.96 5.85 16.39
CA ASP A 101 -68.16 7.15 15.82
C ASP A 101 -67.11 8.18 16.33
N ARG A 102 -66.85 8.12 17.65
CA ARG A 102 -65.76 8.93 18.24
C ARG A 102 -64.43 8.58 17.70
N HIS A 103 -64.09 7.25 17.59
CA HIS A 103 -62.87 6.79 17.02
C HIS A 103 -62.70 7.23 15.57
N ALA A 104 -63.76 7.16 14.79
CA ALA A 104 -63.72 7.65 13.41
C ALA A 104 -63.58 9.20 13.30
N LEU A 105 -64.16 9.98 14.26
CA LEU A 105 -63.91 11.41 14.33
C LEU A 105 -62.47 11.77 14.72
N ASP A 106 -61.90 11.03 15.65
CA ASP A 106 -60.51 11.15 16.04
C ASP A 106 -59.55 10.80 14.88
N GLY A 107 -59.93 9.81 14.04
CA GLY A 107 -59.24 9.49 12.80
C GLY A 107 -59.25 10.67 11.80
N LEU A 108 -60.39 11.29 11.58
CA LEU A 108 -60.48 12.47 10.70
C LEU A 108 -59.66 13.67 11.21
N ARG A 109 -59.59 13.83 12.55
CA ARG A 109 -58.72 14.84 13.17
C ARG A 109 -57.22 14.50 12.95
N ALA A 110 -56.86 13.26 13.07
CA ALA A 110 -55.48 12.79 12.81
C ALA A 110 -55.07 13.04 11.35
N ASP A 111 -55.96 12.74 10.39
CA ASP A 111 -55.72 13.00 8.96
C ASP A 111 -55.50 14.48 8.69
N LEU A 112 -56.36 15.39 9.25
CA LEU A 112 -56.16 16.82 9.11
C LEU A 112 -54.82 17.30 9.68
N LEU A 113 -54.47 16.84 10.86
CA LEU A 113 -53.18 17.17 11.49
C LEU A 113 -51.99 16.63 10.68
N ALA A 114 -52.12 15.43 10.10
CA ALA A 114 -51.09 14.83 9.24
C ALA A 114 -50.90 15.62 7.92
N ASP A 115 -52.01 16.12 7.32
CA ASP A 115 -51.95 16.97 6.13
C ASP A 115 -51.26 18.31 6.41
N GLN A 116 -51.59 18.92 7.58
CA GLN A 116 -50.88 20.13 8.03
C GLN A 116 -49.40 19.88 8.28
N ALA A 117 -49.07 18.74 8.87
CA ALA A 117 -47.69 18.36 9.11
C ALA A 117 -46.90 18.17 7.78
N ARG A 118 -47.53 17.52 6.80
CA ARG A 118 -46.95 17.35 5.46
C ARG A 118 -46.66 18.70 4.80
N ALA A 119 -47.63 19.62 4.82
CA ALA A 119 -47.47 20.96 4.26
C ALA A 119 -46.34 21.78 4.92
N LEU A 120 -46.10 21.58 6.23
CA LEU A 120 -44.98 22.18 6.95
C LEU A 120 -43.65 21.51 6.57
N ALA A 121 -43.62 20.18 6.46
CA ALA A 121 -42.45 19.44 6.03
C ALA A 121 -41.99 19.83 4.62
N ASP A 122 -42.94 20.00 3.69
CA ASP A 122 -42.67 20.43 2.31
C ASP A 122 -42.10 21.85 2.24
N LYS A 123 -42.36 22.70 3.23
CA LYS A 123 -41.75 24.03 3.41
C LYS A 123 -40.40 23.97 4.12
N GLY A 124 -39.94 22.81 4.54
CA GLY A 124 -38.68 22.62 5.30
C GLY A 124 -38.83 22.87 6.81
N GLU A 125 -40.02 23.16 7.32
CA GLU A 125 -40.31 23.43 8.74
C GLU A 125 -40.45 22.12 9.53
N ARG A 126 -39.36 21.34 9.63
CA ARG A 126 -39.35 19.96 10.16
C ARG A 126 -39.78 19.86 11.61
N GLY A 127 -39.37 20.79 12.49
CA GLY A 127 -39.75 20.80 13.90
C GLY A 127 -41.26 21.00 14.10
N PRO A 128 -41.90 22.06 13.57
CA PRO A 128 -43.33 22.24 13.58
C PRO A 128 -44.10 21.08 12.92
N ALA A 129 -43.59 20.49 11.84
CA ALA A 129 -44.19 19.32 11.20
C ALA A 129 -44.19 18.10 12.15
N ALA A 130 -43.11 17.82 12.87
CA ALA A 130 -43.07 16.76 13.84
C ALA A 130 -44.10 16.92 14.96
N GLN A 131 -44.23 18.12 15.51
CA GLN A 131 -45.25 18.42 16.54
C GLN A 131 -46.68 18.17 16.04
N ARG A 132 -46.97 18.48 14.77
CA ARG A 132 -48.30 18.21 14.18
C ARG A 132 -48.52 16.71 13.96
N TYR A 133 -47.49 15.96 13.47
CA TYR A 133 -47.61 14.51 13.36
C TYR A 133 -47.74 13.84 14.71
N GLU A 134 -47.03 14.28 15.75
CA GLU A 134 -47.22 13.77 17.12
C GLU A 134 -48.65 13.99 17.64
N ALA A 135 -49.22 15.19 17.36
CA ALA A 135 -50.61 15.47 17.70
C ALA A 135 -51.56 14.55 16.92
N ALA A 136 -51.29 14.28 15.65
CA ALA A 136 -52.07 13.33 14.84
C ALA A 136 -51.99 11.89 15.41
N VAL A 137 -50.80 11.42 15.78
CA VAL A 137 -50.62 10.11 16.42
C VAL A 137 -51.33 10.03 17.78
N ARG A 138 -51.39 11.13 18.57
CA ARG A 138 -52.15 11.17 19.82
C ARG A 138 -53.64 11.11 19.57
N ALA A 139 -54.15 11.70 18.48
CA ALA A 139 -55.57 11.66 18.11
C ALA A 139 -55.99 10.27 17.63
N ALA A 140 -55.19 9.62 16.80
CA ALA A 140 -55.45 8.25 16.34
C ALA A 140 -54.21 7.38 16.57
N PRO A 141 -54.06 6.80 17.76
CA PRO A 141 -52.84 6.03 18.13
C PRO A 141 -52.63 4.74 17.33
N ASP A 142 -53.70 4.18 16.78
CA ASP A 142 -53.73 2.98 15.95
C ASP A 142 -53.59 3.22 14.44
N ALA A 143 -53.37 4.49 14.00
CA ALA A 143 -53.21 4.83 12.62
C ALA A 143 -51.77 4.50 12.10
N PRO A 144 -51.57 3.44 11.30
CA PRO A 144 -50.21 2.97 10.94
C PRO A 144 -49.48 3.96 10.05
N TRP A 145 -50.16 4.58 9.09
CA TRP A 145 -49.54 5.46 8.10
C TRP A 145 -49.17 6.83 8.67
N THR A 146 -49.93 7.32 9.64
CA THR A 146 -49.61 8.56 10.38
C THR A 146 -48.33 8.35 11.20
N ARG A 147 -48.23 7.22 11.90
CA ARG A 147 -46.98 6.82 12.62
C ARG A 147 -45.82 6.66 11.66
N PHE A 148 -46.01 6.01 10.53
CA PHE A 148 -44.97 5.86 9.51
C PHE A 148 -44.47 7.19 8.98
N ALA A 149 -45.40 8.14 8.73
CA ALA A 149 -45.01 9.48 8.27
C ALA A 149 -44.17 10.23 9.31
N LEU A 150 -44.57 10.15 10.61
CA LEU A 150 -43.77 10.72 11.70
C LEU A 150 -42.41 10.07 11.83
N ALA A 151 -42.35 8.75 11.77
CA ALA A 151 -41.09 7.99 11.87
C ALA A 151 -40.15 8.35 10.71
N ARG A 152 -40.67 8.47 9.50
CA ARG A 152 -39.85 8.94 8.34
C ARG A 152 -39.30 10.35 8.55
N LEU A 153 -40.15 11.27 9.07
CA LEU A 153 -39.72 12.65 9.34
C LEU A 153 -38.58 12.65 10.38
N TYR A 154 -38.68 11.85 11.44
CA TYR A 154 -37.59 11.71 12.43
C TYR A 154 -36.32 11.14 11.81
N ARG A 155 -36.40 10.14 10.93
CA ARG A 155 -35.25 9.65 10.17
C ARG A 155 -34.60 10.77 9.36
N ASP A 156 -35.41 11.56 8.64
CA ASP A 156 -34.93 12.63 7.78
C ASP A 156 -34.36 13.84 8.58
N MET A 157 -34.66 13.90 9.89
CA MET A 157 -34.05 14.81 10.87
C MET A 157 -32.77 14.24 11.54
N GLY A 158 -32.32 13.03 11.15
CA GLY A 158 -31.19 12.36 11.78
C GLY A 158 -31.49 11.69 13.12
N LEU A 159 -32.76 11.42 13.42
CA LEU A 159 -33.25 10.85 14.70
C LEU A 159 -33.96 9.49 14.48
N PRO A 160 -33.29 8.49 13.82
CA PRO A 160 -33.93 7.23 13.44
C PRO A 160 -34.41 6.41 14.65
N GLN A 161 -33.81 6.59 15.82
CA GLN A 161 -34.21 5.87 17.02
C GLN A 161 -35.60 6.32 17.51
N LEU A 162 -35.93 7.62 17.44
CA LEU A 162 -37.29 8.12 17.76
C LEU A 162 -38.32 7.55 16.80
N GLY A 163 -37.96 7.42 15.53
CA GLY A 163 -38.84 6.79 14.55
C GLY A 163 -39.10 5.32 14.87
N ARG A 164 -38.08 4.56 15.33
CA ARG A 164 -38.26 3.18 15.81
C ARG A 164 -39.23 3.13 16.98
N THR A 165 -39.06 3.96 18.00
CA THR A 165 -39.97 4.04 19.15
C THR A 165 -41.37 4.29 18.73
N VAL A 166 -41.64 5.26 17.82
CA VAL A 166 -42.99 5.54 17.32
C VAL A 166 -43.65 4.32 16.68
N MET A 167 -42.90 3.51 15.93
CA MET A 167 -43.43 2.32 15.26
C MET A 167 -43.64 1.17 16.25
N ASP A 168 -42.71 0.98 17.19
CA ASP A 168 -42.80 -0.06 18.22
C ASP A 168 -43.99 0.19 19.19
N ASP A 169 -44.24 1.46 19.57
CA ASP A 169 -45.42 1.86 20.34
C ASP A 169 -46.70 1.57 19.56
N GLY A 170 -46.67 1.73 18.22
CA GLY A 170 -47.79 1.37 17.36
C GLY A 170 -48.13 -0.14 17.41
N LEU A 171 -47.10 -0.98 17.32
CA LEU A 171 -47.26 -2.43 17.46
C LEU A 171 -47.75 -2.83 18.82
N ALA A 172 -47.35 -2.15 19.90
CA ALA A 172 -47.77 -2.44 21.26
C ALA A 172 -49.26 -2.09 21.48
N GLN A 173 -49.79 -1.08 20.77
CA GLN A 173 -51.18 -0.65 20.84
C GLN A 173 -52.11 -1.52 19.99
N GLY A 174 -51.62 -2.00 18.81
CA GLY A 174 -52.44 -2.86 17.96
C GLY A 174 -51.65 -3.40 16.80
N ALA A 175 -51.23 -4.69 16.90
CA ALA A 175 -50.39 -5.33 15.91
C ALA A 175 -51.20 -5.80 14.66
N THR A 176 -51.95 -4.90 14.03
CA THR A 176 -52.71 -5.21 12.80
C THR A 176 -51.75 -5.52 11.66
N PRO A 177 -52.18 -6.21 10.58
CA PRO A 177 -51.34 -6.45 9.40
C PRO A 177 -50.75 -5.17 8.81
N GLU A 178 -51.57 -4.09 8.77
CA GLU A 178 -51.16 -2.78 8.23
C GLU A 178 -50.09 -2.13 9.13
N MET A 179 -50.25 -2.19 10.46
CA MET A 179 -49.25 -1.65 11.40
C MET A 179 -47.94 -2.42 11.29
N ARG A 180 -47.98 -3.74 11.17
CA ARG A 180 -46.81 -4.59 10.93
C ARG A 180 -46.12 -4.24 9.62
N TYR A 181 -46.91 -3.99 8.59
CA TYR A 181 -46.36 -3.59 7.27
C TYR A 181 -45.71 -2.22 7.33
N ALA A 182 -46.36 -1.22 7.91
CA ALA A 182 -45.79 0.11 8.11
C ALA A 182 -44.49 0.06 8.93
N THR A 183 -44.46 -0.75 9.98
CA THR A 183 -43.24 -0.97 10.79
C THR A 183 -42.12 -1.64 9.98
N ALA A 184 -42.45 -2.66 9.19
CA ALA A 184 -41.48 -3.34 8.34
C ALA A 184 -40.90 -2.40 7.30
N LEU A 185 -41.73 -1.56 6.66
CA LEU A 185 -41.27 -0.54 5.72
C LEU A 185 -40.33 0.47 6.38
N TYR A 186 -40.68 0.94 7.60
CA TYR A 186 -39.84 1.88 8.32
C TYR A 186 -38.48 1.22 8.69
N ARG A 187 -38.47 0.04 9.30
CA ARG A 187 -37.25 -0.66 9.69
C ARG A 187 -36.35 -0.95 8.50
N ASN A 188 -36.93 -1.37 7.36
CA ASN A 188 -36.17 -1.53 6.13
C ASN A 188 -35.55 -0.20 5.63
N SER A 189 -36.23 0.94 5.87
CA SER A 189 -35.74 2.25 5.47
C SER A 189 -34.56 2.80 6.31
N VAL A 190 -34.29 2.13 7.43
CA VAL A 190 -33.16 2.42 8.35
C VAL A 190 -32.18 1.25 8.46
N ASP A 191 -32.10 0.44 7.41
CA ASP A 191 -31.18 -0.71 7.25
C ASP A 191 -31.34 -1.81 8.32
N ASP A 192 -32.50 -1.88 8.95
CA ASP A 192 -32.87 -2.93 9.93
C ASP A 192 -33.70 -4.02 9.24
N ALA A 193 -33.08 -4.76 8.31
CA ALA A 193 -33.77 -5.81 7.56
C ALA A 193 -34.26 -6.94 8.46
N ALA A 194 -33.51 -7.32 9.50
CA ALA A 194 -33.88 -8.34 10.45
C ALA A 194 -35.14 -7.92 11.25
N GLY A 195 -35.18 -6.69 11.74
CA GLY A 195 -36.34 -6.13 12.40
C GLY A 195 -37.55 -5.97 11.49
N ALA A 196 -37.33 -5.61 10.21
CA ALA A 196 -38.38 -5.54 9.20
C ALA A 196 -39.01 -6.93 8.95
N GLN A 197 -38.19 -7.96 8.80
CA GLN A 197 -38.65 -9.35 8.64
C GLN A 197 -39.42 -9.83 9.87
N ALA A 198 -38.91 -9.56 11.09
CA ALA A 198 -39.56 -9.93 12.34
C ALA A 198 -40.94 -9.25 12.50
N ALA A 199 -41.07 -8.00 12.05
CA ALA A 199 -42.35 -7.28 12.08
C ALA A 199 -43.38 -7.90 11.13
N LEU A 200 -42.96 -8.38 9.95
CA LEU A 200 -43.84 -8.92 8.92
C LEU A 200 -44.16 -10.42 9.10
N ALA A 201 -43.27 -11.18 9.75
CA ALA A 201 -43.38 -12.62 9.90
C ALA A 201 -44.71 -13.12 10.52
N PRO A 202 -45.35 -12.44 11.54
CA PRO A 202 -46.60 -12.88 12.11
C PRO A 202 -47.85 -12.64 11.24
N VAL A 203 -47.70 -12.07 10.04
CA VAL A 203 -48.84 -11.86 9.11
C VAL A 203 -49.01 -13.09 8.25
N ASP A 204 -50.13 -13.79 8.40
CA ASP A 204 -50.47 -14.98 7.62
C ASP A 204 -50.56 -14.65 6.12
N ASP A 205 -50.21 -15.58 5.25
CA ASP A 205 -50.19 -15.35 3.78
C ASP A 205 -51.56 -14.95 3.22
N ALA A 206 -52.68 -15.45 3.84
CA ALA A 206 -54.04 -15.05 3.45
C ALA A 206 -54.37 -13.58 3.75
N HIS A 207 -53.65 -12.96 4.70
CA HIS A 207 -53.81 -11.56 5.07
C HIS A 207 -52.74 -10.64 4.48
N ARG A 208 -51.75 -11.19 3.75
CA ARG A 208 -50.74 -10.38 3.07
C ARG A 208 -51.27 -9.74 1.81
N THR A 209 -51.10 -8.44 1.71
CA THR A 209 -51.32 -7.69 0.46
C THR A 209 -50.18 -7.97 -0.51
N ASP A 210 -50.33 -7.61 -1.77
CA ASP A 210 -49.27 -7.71 -2.77
C ASP A 210 -48.05 -6.90 -2.37
N GLY A 211 -48.24 -5.73 -1.77
CA GLY A 211 -47.11 -4.92 -1.22
C GLY A 211 -46.38 -5.59 -0.09
N MET A 212 -47.09 -6.29 0.83
CA MET A 212 -46.46 -7.07 1.90
C MET A 212 -45.68 -8.26 1.34
N ARG A 213 -46.22 -8.95 0.33
CA ARG A 213 -45.52 -10.06 -0.36
C ARG A 213 -44.26 -9.57 -1.08
N ALA A 214 -44.34 -8.43 -1.74
CA ALA A 214 -43.20 -7.82 -2.42
C ALA A 214 -42.09 -7.44 -1.43
N LEU A 215 -42.47 -6.80 -0.28
CA LEU A 215 -41.52 -6.47 0.75
C LEU A 215 -40.86 -7.73 1.37
N ALA A 216 -41.65 -8.75 1.66
CA ALA A 216 -41.13 -10.00 2.20
C ALA A 216 -40.11 -10.64 1.27
N ARG A 217 -40.37 -10.73 -0.03
CA ARG A 217 -39.41 -11.24 -1.02
C ARG A 217 -38.13 -10.40 -1.06
N LYS A 218 -38.26 -9.07 -0.98
CA LYS A 218 -37.09 -8.18 -0.95
C LYS A 218 -36.23 -8.41 0.30
N LEU A 219 -36.86 -8.56 1.47
CA LEU A 219 -36.15 -8.84 2.72
C LEU A 219 -35.47 -10.23 2.69
N ASP A 220 -36.14 -11.24 2.13
CA ASP A 220 -35.56 -12.56 1.95
C ASP A 220 -34.35 -12.52 1.01
N ALA A 221 -34.41 -11.74 -0.07
CA ALA A 221 -33.28 -11.52 -0.96
C ALA A 221 -32.13 -10.79 -0.28
N GLN A 222 -32.40 -9.74 0.50
CA GLN A 222 -31.39 -9.01 1.27
C GLN A 222 -30.70 -9.91 2.30
N ARG A 223 -31.46 -10.76 2.99
CA ARG A 223 -30.92 -11.73 3.92
C ARG A 223 -30.02 -12.74 3.20
N ALA A 224 -30.47 -13.30 2.09
CA ALA A 224 -29.69 -14.24 1.30
C ALA A 224 -28.38 -13.59 0.77
N LEU A 225 -28.38 -12.28 0.47
CA LEU A 225 -27.15 -11.53 0.13
C LEU A 225 -26.20 -11.42 1.33
N ALA A 226 -26.72 -11.22 2.55
CA ALA A 226 -25.90 -11.21 3.76
C ALA A 226 -25.30 -12.60 4.04
N ASP A 227 -26.12 -13.65 3.96
CA ASP A 227 -25.68 -15.04 4.12
C ASP A 227 -24.60 -15.40 3.07
N ALA A 228 -24.72 -14.88 1.85
CA ALA A 228 -23.70 -15.08 0.82
C ALA A 228 -22.37 -14.41 1.17
N ARG A 229 -22.37 -13.17 1.66
CA ARG A 229 -21.13 -12.50 2.12
C ARG A 229 -20.44 -13.28 3.23
N ASP A 230 -21.23 -13.76 4.21
CA ASP A 230 -20.71 -14.55 5.31
C ASP A 230 -20.15 -15.90 4.84
N ALA A 231 -20.79 -16.54 3.88
CA ALA A 231 -20.30 -17.77 3.27
C ALA A 231 -18.98 -17.53 2.50
N LEU A 232 -18.89 -16.44 1.74
CA LEU A 232 -17.68 -16.05 1.03
C LEU A 232 -16.52 -15.78 2.01
N ALA A 233 -16.80 -15.05 3.10
CA ALA A 233 -15.82 -14.78 4.15
C ALA A 233 -15.26 -16.04 4.83
N ARG A 234 -16.10 -17.10 4.92
CA ARG A 234 -15.68 -18.43 5.42
C ARG A 234 -15.02 -19.31 4.34
N GLY A 235 -14.97 -18.87 3.10
CA GLY A 235 -14.46 -19.66 1.97
C GLY A 235 -15.42 -20.76 1.47
N ASP A 236 -16.66 -20.77 1.91
CA ASP A 236 -17.68 -21.74 1.51
C ASP A 236 -18.35 -21.32 0.20
N ARG A 237 -17.70 -21.67 -0.91
CA ARG A 237 -18.17 -21.36 -2.25
C ARG A 237 -19.52 -21.99 -2.61
N THR A 238 -19.84 -23.13 -2.01
CA THR A 238 -21.12 -23.83 -2.25
C THR A 238 -22.27 -23.09 -1.58
N ALA A 239 -22.13 -22.75 -0.31
CA ALA A 239 -23.12 -21.96 0.43
C ALA A 239 -23.28 -20.55 -0.18
N PHE A 240 -22.18 -19.92 -0.59
CA PHE A 240 -22.18 -18.63 -1.29
C PHE A 240 -23.06 -18.68 -2.56
N ALA A 241 -22.80 -19.64 -3.44
CA ALA A 241 -23.55 -19.77 -4.70
C ALA A 241 -25.04 -20.09 -4.44
N ALA A 242 -25.34 -20.93 -3.47
CA ALA A 242 -26.72 -21.27 -3.09
C ALA A 242 -27.48 -20.05 -2.54
N SER A 243 -26.84 -19.24 -1.68
CA SER A 243 -27.44 -18.04 -1.12
C SER A 243 -27.70 -16.98 -2.20
N LEU A 244 -26.79 -16.78 -3.19
CA LEU A 244 -27.03 -15.86 -4.29
C LEU A 244 -28.14 -16.35 -5.24
N ALA A 245 -28.23 -17.66 -5.47
CA ALA A 245 -29.34 -18.23 -6.24
C ALA A 245 -30.69 -18.03 -5.51
N GLN A 246 -30.72 -18.16 -4.20
CA GLN A 246 -31.90 -17.87 -3.38
C GLN A 246 -32.28 -16.38 -3.45
N ALA A 247 -31.30 -15.47 -3.37
CA ALA A 247 -31.53 -14.04 -3.50
C ALA A 247 -32.17 -13.69 -4.86
N GLN A 248 -31.63 -14.26 -5.94
CA GLN A 248 -32.16 -14.07 -7.30
C GLN A 248 -33.57 -14.66 -7.46
N ALA A 249 -33.85 -15.83 -6.89
CA ALA A 249 -35.17 -16.44 -6.95
C ALA A 249 -36.22 -15.63 -6.16
N SER A 250 -35.80 -14.96 -5.08
CA SER A 250 -36.67 -14.11 -4.26
C SER A 250 -37.04 -12.78 -4.91
N ALA A 251 -36.17 -12.24 -5.78
CA ALA A 251 -36.37 -10.95 -6.43
C ALA A 251 -35.82 -10.96 -7.89
N PRO A 252 -36.41 -11.79 -8.78
CA PRO A 252 -35.89 -11.98 -10.15
C PRO A 252 -36.02 -10.71 -11.02
N ASP A 253 -36.98 -9.84 -10.73
CA ASP A 253 -37.32 -8.67 -11.53
C ASP A 253 -36.90 -7.34 -10.85
N ASP A 254 -36.10 -7.41 -9.78
CA ASP A 254 -35.60 -6.20 -9.09
C ASP A 254 -34.17 -5.90 -9.59
N PRO A 255 -33.97 -4.86 -10.46
CA PRO A 255 -32.66 -4.53 -11.01
C PRO A 255 -31.64 -4.09 -9.95
N ASP A 256 -32.07 -3.54 -8.82
CA ASP A 256 -31.20 -3.19 -7.70
C ASP A 256 -30.64 -4.45 -7.04
N MET A 257 -31.49 -5.45 -6.86
CA MET A 257 -31.09 -6.72 -6.30
C MET A 257 -30.17 -7.50 -7.26
N LEU A 258 -30.49 -7.51 -8.55
CA LEU A 258 -29.63 -8.13 -9.56
C LEU A 258 -28.25 -7.46 -9.63
N ALA A 259 -28.19 -6.14 -9.50
CA ALA A 259 -26.92 -5.43 -9.40
C ALA A 259 -26.13 -5.83 -8.14
N ALA A 260 -26.78 -5.95 -6.98
CA ALA A 260 -26.14 -6.35 -5.74
C ALA A 260 -25.61 -7.81 -5.79
N ILE A 261 -26.39 -8.73 -6.41
CA ILE A 261 -25.96 -10.10 -6.66
C ILE A 261 -24.74 -10.10 -7.59
N GLY A 262 -24.81 -9.28 -8.65
CA GLY A 262 -23.72 -9.14 -9.60
C GLY A 262 -22.41 -8.67 -8.95
N ALA A 263 -22.49 -7.68 -8.09
CA ALA A 263 -21.33 -7.18 -7.34
C ALA A 263 -20.68 -8.27 -6.49
N GLN A 264 -21.47 -9.10 -5.78
CA GLN A 264 -20.92 -10.19 -4.97
C GLN A 264 -20.23 -11.30 -5.81
N TRP A 265 -20.76 -11.63 -6.99
CA TRP A 265 -20.06 -12.54 -7.91
C TRP A 265 -18.74 -11.97 -8.40
N ILE A 266 -18.71 -10.65 -8.68
CA ILE A 266 -17.48 -9.96 -9.11
C ILE A 266 -16.45 -9.98 -7.96
N ASP A 267 -16.86 -9.68 -6.72
CA ASP A 267 -16.00 -9.73 -5.54
C ASP A 267 -15.46 -11.14 -5.27
N ALA A 268 -16.24 -12.17 -5.61
CA ALA A 268 -15.81 -13.57 -5.53
C ALA A 268 -14.87 -14.01 -6.65
N GLY A 269 -14.53 -13.11 -7.60
CA GLY A 269 -13.65 -13.38 -8.73
C GLY A 269 -14.34 -14.06 -9.93
N GLU A 270 -15.68 -14.01 -10.00
CA GLU A 270 -16.46 -14.58 -11.09
C GLU A 270 -17.22 -13.48 -11.88
N PRO A 271 -16.50 -12.57 -12.57
CA PRO A 271 -17.10 -11.37 -13.17
C PRO A 271 -18.16 -11.67 -14.24
N ASP A 272 -17.99 -12.74 -15.03
CA ASP A 272 -18.97 -13.06 -16.07
C ASP A 272 -20.31 -13.52 -15.48
N ARG A 273 -20.29 -14.26 -14.37
CA ARG A 273 -21.50 -14.61 -13.61
C ARG A 273 -22.12 -13.39 -12.94
N GLY A 274 -21.30 -12.41 -12.55
CA GLY A 274 -21.78 -11.17 -11.94
C GLY A 274 -22.45 -10.23 -12.93
N LEU A 275 -21.97 -10.18 -14.15
CA LEU A 275 -22.53 -9.28 -15.17
C LEU A 275 -23.84 -9.81 -15.77
N ALA A 276 -24.00 -11.13 -15.92
CA ALA A 276 -25.09 -11.75 -16.64
C ALA A 276 -26.49 -11.39 -16.11
N PRO A 277 -26.82 -11.46 -14.80
CA PRO A 277 -28.19 -11.27 -14.32
C PRO A 277 -28.78 -9.91 -14.69
N LEU A 278 -28.07 -8.83 -14.47
CA LEU A 278 -28.54 -7.48 -14.77
C LEU A 278 -28.52 -7.19 -16.28
N HIS A 279 -27.51 -7.71 -17.00
CA HIS A 279 -27.44 -7.59 -18.44
C HIS A 279 -28.66 -8.23 -19.11
N ASP A 280 -28.97 -9.49 -18.75
CA ASP A 280 -30.08 -10.24 -19.33
C ASP A 280 -31.43 -9.60 -18.98
N TRP A 281 -31.56 -9.08 -17.77
CA TRP A 281 -32.74 -8.32 -17.37
C TRP A 281 -32.90 -7.05 -18.23
N ILE A 282 -31.84 -6.25 -18.44
CA ILE A 282 -31.87 -5.06 -19.32
C ILE A 282 -32.28 -5.44 -20.75
N ALA A 283 -31.76 -6.57 -21.27
CA ALA A 283 -32.09 -7.04 -22.60
C ALA A 283 -33.55 -7.49 -22.73
N ALA A 284 -34.10 -8.12 -21.69
CA ALA A 284 -35.48 -8.58 -21.65
C ALA A 284 -36.49 -7.45 -21.42
N HIS A 285 -36.10 -6.37 -20.73
CA HIS A 285 -36.98 -5.26 -20.32
C HIS A 285 -36.50 -3.90 -20.85
N PRO A 286 -36.33 -3.72 -22.18
CA PRO A 286 -35.70 -2.52 -22.74
C PRO A 286 -36.47 -1.21 -22.48
N ARG A 287 -37.77 -1.30 -22.17
CA ARG A 287 -38.61 -0.14 -21.84
C ARG A 287 -38.58 0.23 -20.36
N GLU A 288 -38.31 -0.74 -19.48
CA GLU A 288 -38.27 -0.59 -18.04
C GLU A 288 -36.84 -0.29 -17.54
N ALA A 289 -35.83 -0.73 -18.33
CA ALA A 289 -34.45 -0.42 -18.09
C ALA A 289 -34.16 1.05 -18.40
N ASP A 290 -34.46 1.93 -17.44
CA ASP A 290 -34.14 3.34 -17.53
C ASP A 290 -32.63 3.60 -17.49
N THR A 291 -32.24 4.84 -17.70
CA THR A 291 -30.82 5.24 -17.71
C THR A 291 -30.14 4.96 -16.37
N ASP A 292 -30.84 5.00 -15.25
CA ASP A 292 -30.26 4.74 -13.92
C ASP A 292 -29.93 3.27 -13.73
N VAL A 293 -30.78 2.36 -14.19
CA VAL A 293 -30.48 0.90 -14.22
C VAL A 293 -29.27 0.60 -15.12
N ARG A 294 -29.21 1.25 -16.29
CA ARG A 294 -28.09 1.08 -17.23
C ARG A 294 -26.79 1.63 -16.65
N LEU A 295 -26.83 2.71 -15.85
CA LEU A 295 -25.67 3.24 -15.15
C LEU A 295 -25.17 2.28 -14.06
N ARG A 296 -26.08 1.56 -13.35
CA ARG A 296 -25.68 0.49 -12.42
C ARG A 296 -24.93 -0.65 -13.13
N TYR A 297 -25.38 -1.03 -14.32
CA TYR A 297 -24.65 -1.99 -15.12
C TYR A 297 -23.26 -1.48 -15.52
N GLY A 298 -23.13 -0.20 -15.83
CA GLY A 298 -21.83 0.47 -16.02
C GLY A 298 -20.93 0.37 -14.79
N ASP A 299 -21.48 0.56 -13.59
CA ASP A 299 -20.71 0.36 -12.34
C ASP A 299 -20.23 -1.08 -12.18
N LEU A 300 -21.06 -2.09 -12.52
CA LEU A 300 -20.65 -3.49 -12.52
C LEU A 300 -19.55 -3.78 -13.55
N LEU A 301 -19.65 -3.25 -14.77
CA LEU A 301 -18.59 -3.38 -15.79
C LEU A 301 -17.27 -2.79 -15.27
N GLY A 302 -17.34 -1.65 -14.59
CA GLY A 302 -16.19 -1.02 -13.96
C GLY A 302 -15.56 -1.88 -12.88
N SER A 303 -16.37 -2.45 -11.99
CA SER A 303 -15.90 -3.35 -10.92
C SER A 303 -15.35 -4.68 -11.47
N ALA A 304 -15.92 -5.17 -12.58
CA ALA A 304 -15.45 -6.38 -13.26
C ALA A 304 -14.17 -6.15 -14.08
N GLY A 305 -13.64 -4.92 -14.15
CA GLY A 305 -12.46 -4.60 -14.98
C GLY A 305 -12.70 -4.76 -16.49
N ARG A 306 -13.97 -4.67 -16.94
CA ARG A 306 -14.35 -4.78 -18.37
C ARG A 306 -14.28 -3.40 -19.03
N ASP A 307 -13.10 -2.82 -19.07
CA ASP A 307 -12.85 -1.43 -19.47
C ASP A 307 -13.35 -1.08 -20.87
N ASP A 308 -13.07 -1.93 -21.87
CA ASP A 308 -13.53 -1.69 -23.25
C ASP A 308 -15.06 -1.77 -23.35
N ALA A 309 -15.67 -2.70 -22.64
CA ALA A 309 -17.13 -2.83 -22.60
C ALA A 309 -17.75 -1.63 -21.87
N LEU A 310 -17.15 -1.17 -20.77
CA LEU A 310 -17.60 0.02 -20.06
C LEU A 310 -17.51 1.29 -20.95
N ALA A 311 -16.39 1.45 -21.67
CA ALA A 311 -16.22 2.58 -22.58
C ALA A 311 -17.33 2.61 -23.65
N ALA A 312 -17.56 1.46 -24.32
CA ALA A 312 -18.61 1.33 -25.32
C ALA A 312 -20.02 1.56 -24.75
N TRP A 313 -20.26 1.08 -23.53
CA TRP A 313 -21.51 1.25 -22.82
C TRP A 313 -21.81 2.73 -22.48
N LEU A 314 -20.81 3.43 -21.93
CA LEU A 314 -20.92 4.87 -21.61
C LEU A 314 -21.11 5.72 -22.87
N ASP A 315 -20.43 5.35 -23.98
CA ASP A 315 -20.62 6.04 -25.25
C ASP A 315 -22.04 5.82 -25.85
N ALA A 316 -22.65 4.67 -25.59
CA ALA A 316 -24.04 4.44 -25.96
C ALA A 316 -24.99 5.27 -25.10
N LEU A 317 -24.78 5.33 -23.79
CA LEU A 317 -25.60 6.15 -22.87
C LEU A 317 -25.55 7.65 -23.20
N ARG A 318 -24.37 8.18 -23.57
CA ARG A 318 -24.23 9.60 -23.99
C ARG A 318 -25.09 9.99 -25.19
N ARG A 319 -25.51 9.03 -26.02
CA ARG A 319 -26.33 9.28 -27.20
C ARG A 319 -27.83 9.28 -26.89
N GLU A 320 -28.24 8.99 -25.67
CA GLU A 320 -29.62 9.02 -25.28
C GLU A 320 -30.16 10.46 -25.30
N PRO A 321 -31.34 10.69 -25.90
CA PRO A 321 -31.82 12.06 -26.24
C PRO A 321 -32.37 12.85 -25.04
N SER A 322 -32.55 12.23 -23.88
CA SER A 322 -33.28 12.85 -22.75
C SER A 322 -32.61 12.61 -21.41
N LEU A 323 -31.27 12.77 -21.33
CA LEU A 323 -30.51 12.64 -20.07
C LEU A 323 -30.82 13.82 -19.14
N THR A 324 -31.05 13.50 -17.86
CA THR A 324 -31.09 14.52 -16.83
C THR A 324 -29.70 15.03 -16.50
N PRO A 325 -29.54 16.26 -15.94
CA PRO A 325 -28.24 16.75 -15.49
C PRO A 325 -27.52 15.78 -14.51
N ALA A 326 -28.27 15.11 -13.64
CA ALA A 326 -27.75 14.14 -12.70
C ALA A 326 -27.19 12.87 -13.39
N GLN A 327 -27.92 12.35 -14.41
CA GLN A 327 -27.47 11.22 -15.20
C GLN A 327 -26.24 11.56 -16.04
N THR A 328 -26.21 12.74 -16.65
CA THR A 328 -25.03 13.24 -17.37
C THR A 328 -23.82 13.31 -16.43
N ALA A 329 -23.99 13.87 -15.23
CA ALA A 329 -22.90 13.94 -14.26
C ALA A 329 -22.38 12.54 -13.84
N ARG A 330 -23.27 11.54 -13.68
CA ARG A 330 -22.88 10.17 -13.40
C ARG A 330 -22.12 9.50 -14.54
N ILE A 331 -22.55 9.71 -15.80
CA ILE A 331 -21.83 9.22 -16.98
C ILE A 331 -20.43 9.82 -17.04
N GLU A 332 -20.29 11.13 -16.81
CA GLU A 332 -19.01 11.81 -16.80
C GLU A 332 -18.11 11.32 -15.67
N ASP A 333 -18.65 11.07 -14.48
CA ASP A 333 -17.92 10.52 -13.34
C ASP A 333 -17.42 9.09 -13.59
N GLN A 334 -18.27 8.20 -14.12
CA GLN A 334 -17.86 6.84 -14.50
C GLN A 334 -16.79 6.87 -15.58
N SER A 335 -16.93 7.76 -16.57
CA SER A 335 -15.94 7.92 -17.64
C SER A 335 -14.61 8.44 -17.12
N LEU A 336 -14.62 9.41 -16.21
CA LEU A 336 -13.41 9.91 -15.57
C LEU A 336 -12.73 8.81 -14.75
N ARG A 337 -13.49 8.07 -13.93
CA ARG A 337 -12.93 6.93 -13.16
C ARG A 337 -12.27 5.89 -14.07
N LEU A 338 -12.86 5.60 -15.23
CA LEU A 338 -12.27 4.70 -16.21
C LEU A 338 -10.95 5.25 -16.75
N VAL A 339 -10.92 6.52 -17.16
CA VAL A 339 -9.72 7.18 -17.66
C VAL A 339 -8.61 7.17 -16.62
N LEU A 340 -8.92 7.54 -15.37
CA LEU A 340 -7.93 7.58 -14.29
C LEU A 340 -7.36 6.19 -14.02
N ARG A 341 -8.20 5.15 -13.90
CA ARG A 341 -7.74 3.76 -13.68
C ARG A 341 -6.81 3.28 -14.80
N GLN A 342 -7.18 3.51 -16.06
CA GLN A 342 -6.33 3.14 -17.21
C GLN A 342 -5.03 3.95 -17.23
N THR A 343 -5.06 5.19 -16.78
CA THR A 343 -3.88 6.04 -16.64
C THR A 343 -2.93 5.50 -15.55
N ASP A 344 -3.46 5.17 -14.38
CA ASP A 344 -2.71 4.53 -13.29
C ASP A 344 -2.02 3.25 -13.77
N GLU A 345 -2.73 2.40 -14.54
CA GLU A 345 -2.16 1.19 -15.10
C GLU A 345 -1.05 1.45 -16.12
N ALA A 346 -1.22 2.48 -16.95
CA ALA A 346 -0.20 2.88 -17.90
C ALA A 346 1.04 3.46 -17.17
N ILE A 347 0.83 4.25 -16.12
CA ILE A 347 1.91 4.77 -15.26
C ILE A 347 2.65 3.60 -14.57
N ALA A 348 1.91 2.64 -14.03
CA ALA A 348 2.50 1.46 -13.37
C ALA A 348 3.35 0.61 -14.34
N ARG A 349 2.94 0.52 -15.61
CA ARG A 349 3.71 -0.12 -16.69
C ARG A 349 4.79 0.78 -17.29
N GLN A 350 4.95 2.02 -16.79
CA GLN A 350 5.84 3.05 -17.31
C GLN A 350 5.57 3.48 -18.76
N ASP A 351 4.37 3.20 -19.27
CA ASP A 351 3.92 3.69 -20.57
C ASP A 351 3.32 5.10 -20.43
N TYR A 352 4.20 6.06 -20.19
CA TYR A 352 3.82 7.45 -19.96
C TYR A 352 3.22 8.13 -21.20
N ALA A 353 3.54 7.63 -22.40
CA ALA A 353 2.96 8.12 -23.64
C ALA A 353 1.47 7.72 -23.70
N GLN A 354 1.15 6.48 -23.37
CA GLN A 354 -0.23 6.01 -23.29
C GLN A 354 -0.99 6.69 -22.16
N ALA A 355 -0.39 6.82 -20.97
CA ALA A 355 -0.98 7.52 -19.84
C ALA A 355 -1.41 8.95 -20.21
N ARG A 356 -0.55 9.68 -20.91
CA ARG A 356 -0.88 11.04 -21.39
C ARG A 356 -2.04 11.04 -22.37
N LYS A 357 -2.04 10.12 -23.35
CA LYS A 357 -3.14 10.00 -24.32
C LYS A 357 -4.47 9.68 -23.64
N LEU A 358 -4.46 8.88 -22.57
CA LEU A 358 -5.65 8.56 -21.81
C LEU A 358 -6.19 9.77 -21.06
N LEU A 359 -5.35 10.53 -20.36
CA LEU A 359 -5.75 11.79 -19.70
C LEU A 359 -6.29 12.83 -20.69
N ASP A 360 -5.72 12.92 -21.88
CA ASP A 360 -6.18 13.86 -22.92
C ASP A 360 -7.57 13.46 -23.48
N ARG A 361 -8.04 12.22 -23.30
CA ARG A 361 -9.37 11.76 -23.68
C ARG A 361 -10.47 12.19 -22.70
N ALA A 362 -10.10 12.65 -21.50
CA ALA A 362 -11.07 13.13 -20.53
C ALA A 362 -11.92 14.27 -21.14
N SER A 363 -13.21 14.27 -20.85
CA SER A 363 -14.14 15.32 -21.25
C SER A 363 -13.74 16.68 -20.67
N PRO A 364 -14.26 17.80 -21.20
CA PRO A 364 -14.00 19.11 -20.60
C PRO A 364 -14.38 19.19 -19.11
N ALA A 365 -15.47 18.55 -18.72
CA ALA A 365 -15.88 18.43 -17.30
C ALA A 365 -14.90 17.58 -16.50
N GLY A 366 -14.49 16.43 -17.01
CA GLY A 366 -13.49 15.57 -16.39
C GLY A 366 -12.13 16.24 -16.24
N ARG A 367 -11.69 17.03 -17.22
CA ARG A 367 -10.43 17.80 -17.14
C ARG A 367 -10.47 18.93 -16.10
N ALA A 368 -11.66 19.42 -15.78
CA ALA A 368 -11.84 20.43 -14.73
C ALA A 368 -11.90 19.81 -13.31
N ASP A 369 -12.07 18.50 -13.21
CA ASP A 369 -12.10 17.77 -11.94
C ASP A 369 -10.70 17.72 -11.29
N LYS A 370 -10.65 17.89 -9.96
CA LYS A 370 -9.37 17.83 -9.22
C LYS A 370 -8.65 16.48 -9.39
N ARG A 371 -9.38 15.37 -9.50
CA ARG A 371 -8.82 14.03 -9.68
C ARG A 371 -7.97 13.93 -10.94
N HIS A 372 -8.42 14.56 -12.05
CA HIS A 372 -7.64 14.63 -13.27
C HIS A 372 -6.34 15.43 -13.10
N ALA A 373 -6.38 16.55 -12.36
CA ALA A 373 -5.19 17.35 -12.09
C ALA A 373 -4.19 16.58 -11.20
N LEU A 374 -4.68 15.86 -10.18
CA LEU A 374 -3.87 14.98 -9.32
C LEU A 374 -3.19 13.87 -10.13
N GLU A 375 -3.94 13.19 -10.98
CA GLU A 375 -3.42 12.12 -11.84
C GLU A 375 -2.38 12.63 -12.84
N ARG A 376 -2.63 13.80 -13.42
CA ARG A 376 -1.67 14.46 -14.31
C ARG A 376 -0.39 14.83 -13.57
N ALA A 377 -0.51 15.34 -12.36
CA ALA A 377 0.64 15.62 -11.52
C ALA A 377 1.43 14.36 -11.18
N ASP A 378 0.74 13.25 -10.90
CA ASP A 378 1.39 11.96 -10.64
C ASP A 378 2.12 11.41 -11.87
N LEU A 379 1.53 11.55 -13.05
CA LEU A 379 2.18 11.23 -14.34
C LEU A 379 3.46 12.04 -14.55
N GLU A 380 3.42 13.37 -14.34
CA GLU A 380 4.59 14.23 -14.51
C GLU A 380 5.66 13.94 -13.45
N ARG A 381 5.24 13.71 -12.20
CA ARG A 381 6.11 13.31 -11.09
C ARG A 381 6.81 11.97 -11.37
N ALA A 382 6.06 10.96 -11.86
CA ALA A 382 6.62 9.65 -12.21
C ALA A 382 7.69 9.71 -13.30
N GLN A 383 7.70 10.77 -14.09
CA GLN A 383 8.73 11.06 -15.09
C GLN A 383 9.86 11.96 -14.56
N GLY A 384 9.85 12.30 -13.26
CA GLY A 384 10.82 13.22 -12.67
C GLY A 384 10.65 14.68 -13.07
N ARG A 385 9.53 15.05 -13.72
CA ARG A 385 9.24 16.41 -14.15
C ARG A 385 8.47 17.18 -13.08
N TYR A 386 9.15 17.46 -11.98
CA TYR A 386 8.53 17.99 -10.77
C TYR A 386 7.89 19.37 -10.94
N ASP A 387 8.46 20.25 -11.77
CA ASP A 387 7.86 21.55 -12.04
C ASP A 387 6.56 21.43 -12.84
N ALA A 388 6.54 20.58 -13.86
CA ALA A 388 5.32 20.29 -14.61
C ALA A 388 4.24 19.62 -13.72
N ALA A 389 4.65 18.83 -12.74
CA ALA A 389 3.73 18.26 -11.76
C ALA A 389 3.12 19.32 -10.84
N ARG A 390 3.91 20.32 -10.41
CA ARG A 390 3.40 21.49 -9.65
C ARG A 390 2.45 22.34 -10.51
N ASP A 391 2.81 22.57 -11.76
CA ASP A 391 2.00 23.34 -12.71
C ASP A 391 0.65 22.67 -12.96
N ALA A 392 0.58 21.33 -13.00
CA ALA A 392 -0.67 20.60 -13.14
C ALA A 392 -1.62 20.81 -11.96
N LEU A 393 -1.10 21.02 -10.76
CA LEU A 393 -1.88 21.29 -9.53
C LEU A 393 -2.18 22.78 -9.31
N ALA A 394 -1.48 23.69 -9.96
CA ALA A 394 -1.62 25.14 -9.77
C ALA A 394 -3.08 25.65 -9.91
N PRO A 395 -3.90 25.19 -10.89
CA PRO A 395 -5.30 25.60 -11.00
C PRO A 395 -6.17 25.11 -9.82
N VAL A 396 -5.85 23.98 -9.22
CA VAL A 396 -6.58 23.45 -8.04
C VAL A 396 -6.18 24.26 -6.82
N VAL A 397 -4.90 24.49 -6.61
CA VAL A 397 -4.36 25.33 -5.52
C VAL A 397 -4.95 26.75 -5.55
N ALA A 398 -5.07 27.33 -6.74
CA ALA A 398 -5.65 28.67 -6.88
C ALA A 398 -7.13 28.74 -6.45
N ARG A 399 -7.90 27.67 -6.64
CA ARG A 399 -9.31 27.59 -6.25
C ARG A 399 -9.50 27.16 -4.80
N THR A 400 -8.71 26.18 -4.37
CA THR A 400 -8.79 25.55 -3.04
C THR A 400 -7.39 25.35 -2.46
N PRO A 401 -6.77 26.42 -1.93
CA PRO A 401 -5.37 26.36 -1.48
C PRO A 401 -5.15 25.40 -0.31
N ASP A 402 -6.16 25.12 0.46
CA ASP A 402 -6.11 24.27 1.64
C ASP A 402 -6.66 22.84 1.41
N ASP A 403 -6.93 22.46 0.14
CA ASP A 403 -7.39 21.09 -0.19
C ASP A 403 -6.32 20.05 0.22
N ALA A 404 -6.70 19.17 1.13
CA ALA A 404 -5.77 18.23 1.75
C ALA A 404 -5.11 17.29 0.74
N ASP A 405 -5.88 16.72 -0.19
CA ASP A 405 -5.35 15.82 -1.23
C ASP A 405 -4.30 16.51 -2.09
N THR A 406 -4.60 17.75 -2.50
CA THR A 406 -3.68 18.57 -3.31
C THR A 406 -2.41 18.92 -2.55
N GLN A 407 -2.52 19.29 -1.26
CA GLN A 407 -1.35 19.59 -0.42
C GLN A 407 -0.50 18.34 -0.15
N LEU A 408 -1.12 17.17 0.05
CA LEU A 408 -0.39 15.90 0.20
C LEU A 408 0.27 15.45 -1.12
N ALA A 409 -0.35 15.72 -2.27
CA ALA A 409 0.26 15.49 -3.58
C ALA A 409 1.48 16.41 -3.81
N LEU A 410 1.37 17.70 -3.44
CA LEU A 410 2.51 18.63 -3.47
C LEU A 410 3.60 18.22 -2.50
N ALA A 411 3.25 17.72 -1.31
CA ALA A 411 4.24 17.20 -0.36
C ALA A 411 5.01 16.02 -0.95
N ARG A 412 4.34 15.12 -1.70
CA ARG A 412 4.98 14.01 -2.41
C ARG A 412 5.93 14.51 -3.51
N ILE A 413 5.52 15.52 -4.27
CA ILE A 413 6.37 16.13 -5.30
C ILE A 413 7.61 16.80 -4.66
N ASP A 414 7.43 17.50 -3.54
CA ASP A 414 8.53 18.13 -2.80
C ASP A 414 9.47 17.08 -2.20
N GLU A 415 8.95 15.96 -1.68
CA GLU A 415 9.75 14.81 -1.22
C GLU A 415 10.61 14.25 -2.35
N ASP A 416 9.99 13.89 -3.48
CA ASP A 416 10.66 13.25 -4.62
C ASP A 416 11.66 14.22 -5.31
N SER A 417 11.40 15.53 -5.27
CA SER A 417 12.34 16.56 -5.72
C SER A 417 13.47 16.86 -4.74
N GLY A 418 13.47 16.20 -3.56
CA GLY A 418 14.50 16.34 -2.51
C GLY A 418 14.24 17.47 -1.52
N ASN A 419 13.14 18.21 -1.63
CA ASN A 419 12.79 19.28 -0.70
C ASN A 419 11.99 18.74 0.51
N ARG A 420 12.65 17.88 1.31
CA ARG A 420 12.00 17.21 2.45
C ARG A 420 11.45 18.19 3.50
N ALA A 421 12.07 19.36 3.67
CA ALA A 421 11.60 20.36 4.63
C ALA A 421 10.24 20.94 4.21
N ALA A 422 10.08 21.30 2.94
CA ALA A 422 8.80 21.77 2.40
C ALA A 422 7.73 20.69 2.44
N ALA A 423 8.09 19.46 2.08
CA ALA A 423 7.18 18.31 2.16
C ALA A 423 6.65 18.12 3.59
N LEU A 424 7.53 18.13 4.59
CA LEU A 424 7.15 17.99 5.99
C LEU A 424 6.24 19.15 6.46
N ALA A 425 6.58 20.39 6.12
CA ALA A 425 5.76 21.55 6.49
C ALA A 425 4.33 21.45 5.90
N ARG A 426 4.17 20.96 4.67
CA ARG A 426 2.85 20.74 4.08
C ARG A 426 2.06 19.66 4.81
N VAL A 427 2.68 18.51 5.10
CA VAL A 427 2.03 17.40 5.82
C VAL A 427 1.56 17.86 7.19
N GLN A 428 2.41 18.60 7.93
CA GLN A 428 2.06 19.16 9.24
C GLN A 428 0.93 20.19 9.14
N ALA A 429 0.93 21.04 8.10
CA ALA A 429 -0.14 22.01 7.87
C ALA A 429 -1.47 21.33 7.53
N VAL A 430 -1.46 20.20 6.76
CA VAL A 430 -2.66 19.40 6.53
C VAL A 430 -3.17 18.81 7.83
N LEU A 431 -2.33 18.16 8.62
CA LEU A 431 -2.73 17.55 9.89
C LEU A 431 -3.29 18.58 10.88
N ALA A 432 -2.75 19.79 10.91
CA ALA A 432 -3.23 20.86 11.80
C ALA A 432 -4.64 21.37 11.45
N ARG A 433 -5.12 21.12 10.23
CA ARG A 433 -6.42 21.58 9.73
C ARG A 433 -7.44 20.43 9.56
N THR A 434 -6.95 19.20 9.53
CA THR A 434 -7.81 18.02 9.32
C THR A 434 -8.61 17.75 10.58
N PRO A 435 -9.94 17.61 10.49
CA PRO A 435 -10.76 17.22 11.62
C PRO A 435 -10.39 15.84 12.17
N ASP A 436 -10.66 15.60 13.47
CA ASP A 436 -10.31 14.34 14.13
C ASP A 436 -11.10 13.14 13.56
N ASP A 437 -12.25 13.37 12.95
CA ASP A 437 -13.09 12.35 12.31
C ASP A 437 -12.74 12.08 10.84
N ASP A 438 -11.92 12.91 10.20
CA ASP A 438 -11.40 12.65 8.84
C ASP A 438 -10.20 11.70 8.89
N VAL A 439 -10.50 10.44 9.16
CA VAL A 439 -9.50 9.38 9.33
C VAL A 439 -8.69 9.15 8.05
N ASP A 440 -9.31 9.25 6.88
CA ASP A 440 -8.69 8.90 5.59
C ASP A 440 -7.59 9.91 5.22
N THR A 441 -7.84 11.20 5.43
CA THR A 441 -6.84 12.27 5.26
C THR A 441 -5.68 12.10 6.27
N GLN A 442 -5.99 11.82 7.54
CA GLN A 442 -4.96 11.58 8.56
C GLN A 442 -4.09 10.37 8.23
N LEU A 443 -4.66 9.25 7.76
CA LEU A 443 -3.92 8.07 7.29
C LEU A 443 -3.04 8.38 6.08
N SER A 444 -3.51 9.25 5.19
CA SER A 444 -2.72 9.70 4.04
C SER A 444 -1.52 10.54 4.47
N ALA A 445 -1.69 11.41 5.45
CA ALA A 445 -0.61 12.18 6.06
C ALA A 445 0.39 11.28 6.81
N VAL A 446 -0.08 10.27 7.54
CA VAL A 446 0.77 9.25 8.20
C VAL A 446 1.67 8.55 7.19
N ARG A 447 1.13 8.14 6.04
CA ARG A 447 1.95 7.53 4.97
C ARG A 447 3.08 8.47 4.51
N ARG A 448 2.82 9.77 4.41
CA ARG A 448 3.85 10.76 4.06
C ARG A 448 4.87 10.99 5.18
N LEU A 449 4.45 11.03 6.43
CA LEU A 449 5.37 11.12 7.57
C LEU A 449 6.33 9.94 7.61
N ASN A 450 5.84 8.71 7.38
CA ASN A 450 6.70 7.53 7.31
C ASN A 450 7.71 7.61 6.16
N ALA A 451 7.29 8.05 4.98
CA ALA A 451 8.18 8.23 3.83
C ALA A 451 9.26 9.30 4.11
N LEU A 452 8.91 10.36 4.84
CA LEU A 452 9.83 11.41 5.30
C LEU A 452 10.70 10.99 6.50
N ARG A 453 10.62 9.73 6.96
CA ARG A 453 11.32 9.20 8.15
C ARG A 453 10.96 9.92 9.45
N ARG A 454 9.70 10.34 9.58
CA ARG A 454 9.14 10.97 10.78
C ARG A 454 8.23 9.99 11.52
N ALA A 455 8.75 8.80 11.80
CA ALA A 455 7.98 7.69 12.37
C ALA A 455 7.38 8.03 13.75
N ASP A 456 8.04 8.88 14.55
CA ASP A 456 7.52 9.28 15.86
C ASP A 456 6.31 10.21 15.73
N GLU A 457 6.31 11.15 14.76
CA GLU A 457 5.16 11.99 14.48
C GLU A 457 4.01 11.15 13.88
N ALA A 458 4.33 10.22 13.01
CA ALA A 458 3.36 9.26 12.47
C ALA A 458 2.71 8.42 13.59
N ALA A 459 3.51 7.97 14.59
CA ALA A 459 3.03 7.22 15.74
C ALA A 459 2.00 8.01 16.56
N GLN A 460 2.29 9.29 16.87
CA GLN A 460 1.35 10.14 17.60
C GLN A 460 -0.02 10.25 16.93
N VAL A 461 -0.06 10.28 15.59
CA VAL A 461 -1.32 10.33 14.84
C VAL A 461 -1.99 8.96 14.85
N THR A 462 -1.26 7.88 14.56
CA THR A 462 -1.84 6.53 14.51
C THR A 462 -2.32 6.04 15.88
N ASP A 463 -1.63 6.39 16.98
CA ASP A 463 -2.04 6.01 18.34
C ASP A 463 -3.38 6.66 18.71
N ARG A 464 -3.57 7.94 18.36
CA ARG A 464 -4.87 8.62 18.55
C ARG A 464 -5.98 7.98 17.70
N LEU A 465 -5.69 7.72 16.41
CA LEU A 465 -6.64 7.07 15.51
C LEU A 465 -7.01 5.66 15.99
N HIS A 466 -6.03 4.89 16.43
CA HIS A 466 -6.27 3.51 16.92
C HIS A 466 -7.09 3.49 18.21
N ALA A 467 -6.87 4.47 19.10
CA ALA A 467 -7.69 4.63 20.31
C ALA A 467 -9.14 5.03 19.99
N ALA A 468 -9.34 5.91 18.98
CA ALA A 468 -10.68 6.37 18.59
C ALA A 468 -11.43 5.34 17.72
N TYR A 469 -10.71 4.61 16.87
CA TYR A 469 -11.27 3.68 15.88
C TYR A 469 -10.62 2.28 15.95
N PRO A 470 -10.68 1.58 17.10
CA PRO A 470 -9.94 0.34 17.34
C PRO A 470 -10.40 -0.84 16.43
N ALA A 471 -11.57 -0.74 15.82
CA ALA A 471 -12.12 -1.78 14.93
C ALA A 471 -11.78 -1.55 13.43
N ARG A 472 -11.19 -0.40 13.06
CA ARG A 472 -10.85 -0.08 11.66
C ARG A 472 -9.55 -0.77 11.26
N ALA A 473 -9.65 -1.68 10.29
CA ALA A 473 -8.52 -2.46 9.79
C ALA A 473 -7.41 -1.58 9.16
N ASP A 474 -7.77 -0.55 8.41
CA ASP A 474 -6.85 0.39 7.76
C ASP A 474 -6.03 1.21 8.76
N VAL A 475 -6.66 1.64 9.87
CA VAL A 475 -5.97 2.29 11.00
C VAL A 475 -4.97 1.32 11.64
N THR A 476 -5.38 0.08 11.86
CA THR A 476 -4.52 -0.95 12.47
C THR A 476 -3.33 -1.31 11.57
N VAL A 477 -3.54 -1.42 10.25
CA VAL A 477 -2.43 -1.59 9.27
C VAL A 477 -1.47 -0.40 9.30
N ALA A 478 -1.99 0.82 9.35
CA ALA A 478 -1.16 2.02 9.40
C ALA A 478 -0.30 2.06 10.67
N ALA A 479 -0.89 1.72 11.84
CA ALA A 479 -0.16 1.59 13.10
C ALA A 479 0.94 0.50 13.00
N GLY A 480 0.65 -0.63 12.35
CA GLY A 480 1.63 -1.67 12.08
C GLY A 480 2.82 -1.17 11.24
N ARG A 481 2.55 -0.44 10.16
CA ARG A 481 3.60 0.16 9.31
C ARG A 481 4.44 1.21 10.05
N VAL A 482 3.83 1.97 10.95
CA VAL A 482 4.55 2.92 11.81
C VAL A 482 5.43 2.19 12.81
N ALA A 483 4.92 1.15 13.46
CA ALA A 483 5.71 0.31 14.37
C ALA A 483 6.91 -0.34 13.64
N GLU A 484 6.70 -0.80 12.39
CA GLU A 484 7.77 -1.32 11.53
C GLU A 484 8.83 -0.25 11.23
N ALA A 485 8.40 0.97 10.86
CA ALA A 485 9.30 2.10 10.60
C ALA A 485 10.12 2.52 11.85
N GLN A 486 9.59 2.26 13.05
CA GLN A 486 10.29 2.45 14.32
C GLN A 486 11.16 1.25 14.73
N GLY A 487 11.21 0.18 13.92
CA GLY A 487 11.93 -1.05 14.24
C GLY A 487 11.24 -1.94 15.29
N ARG A 488 9.99 -1.66 15.67
CA ARG A 488 9.17 -2.46 16.60
C ARG A 488 8.45 -3.58 15.85
N TYR A 489 9.23 -4.52 15.33
CA TYR A 489 8.73 -5.54 14.39
C TYR A 489 7.74 -6.54 15.01
N ASP A 490 7.92 -6.92 16.27
CA ASP A 490 6.98 -7.83 16.97
C ASP A 490 5.61 -7.16 17.17
N ASP A 491 5.61 -5.85 17.48
CA ASP A 491 4.38 -5.05 17.57
C ASP A 491 3.71 -4.94 16.20
N ALA A 492 4.49 -4.64 15.16
CA ALA A 492 3.99 -4.58 13.79
C ALA A 492 3.33 -5.90 13.36
N ALA A 493 3.98 -7.04 13.62
CA ALA A 493 3.43 -8.37 13.34
C ALA A 493 2.09 -8.61 14.06
N SER A 494 1.99 -8.18 15.31
CA SER A 494 0.78 -8.32 16.10
C SER A 494 -0.36 -7.45 15.56
N LEU A 495 -0.06 -6.20 15.19
CA LEU A 495 -1.02 -5.29 14.58
C LEU A 495 -1.49 -5.79 13.21
N TYR A 496 -0.61 -6.32 12.37
CA TYR A 496 -1.00 -6.90 11.08
C TYR A 496 -1.91 -8.12 11.23
N ARG A 497 -1.64 -9.02 12.20
CA ARG A 497 -2.56 -10.16 12.48
C ARG A 497 -3.91 -9.69 12.99
N LEU A 498 -3.95 -8.67 13.86
CA LEU A 498 -5.20 -8.05 14.31
C LEU A 498 -5.97 -7.48 13.13
N SER A 499 -5.30 -6.70 12.27
CA SER A 499 -5.92 -6.11 11.09
C SER A 499 -6.46 -7.17 10.12
N GLN A 500 -5.75 -8.28 9.89
CA GLN A 500 -6.26 -9.40 9.08
C GLN A 500 -7.57 -9.99 9.64
N SER A 501 -7.72 -10.02 10.97
CA SER A 501 -8.98 -10.46 11.58
C SER A 501 -10.11 -9.46 11.37
N GLN A 502 -9.80 -8.16 11.42
CA GLN A 502 -10.74 -7.06 11.16
C GLN A 502 -11.15 -7.01 9.69
N GLU A 503 -10.21 -7.17 8.75
CA GLU A 503 -10.50 -7.25 7.31
C GLU A 503 -11.41 -8.42 6.98
N ARG A 504 -11.21 -9.58 7.61
CA ARG A 504 -12.11 -10.73 7.46
C ARG A 504 -13.50 -10.44 8.00
N ALA A 505 -13.61 -9.77 9.15
CA ALA A 505 -14.88 -9.42 9.76
C ALA A 505 -15.67 -8.37 8.95
N THR A 506 -14.98 -7.50 8.24
CA THR A 506 -15.58 -6.44 7.41
C THR A 506 -15.70 -6.81 5.93
N GLY A 507 -15.19 -7.97 5.52
CA GLY A 507 -15.27 -8.45 4.14
C GLY A 507 -14.43 -7.64 3.15
N VAL A 508 -13.25 -7.16 3.57
CA VAL A 508 -12.33 -6.43 2.68
C VAL A 508 -11.87 -7.34 1.55
N SER A 509 -12.13 -6.90 0.32
CA SER A 509 -11.74 -7.65 -0.88
C SER A 509 -10.22 -7.63 -1.09
N PRO A 510 -9.62 -8.76 -1.52
CA PRO A 510 -8.21 -8.80 -1.90
C PRO A 510 -7.91 -7.88 -3.09
N GLY A 511 -6.68 -7.36 -3.12
CA GLY A 511 -6.16 -6.61 -4.24
C GLY A 511 -5.85 -7.49 -5.47
N ARG A 512 -5.20 -6.90 -6.49
CA ARG A 512 -4.80 -7.61 -7.72
C ARG A 512 -3.82 -8.76 -7.49
N ASP A 513 -3.05 -8.70 -6.41
CA ASP A 513 -2.11 -9.73 -5.95
C ASP A 513 -2.79 -10.86 -5.17
N GLY A 514 -4.11 -10.80 -5.01
CA GLY A 514 -4.88 -11.77 -4.24
C GLY A 514 -4.75 -11.63 -2.72
N LEU A 515 -4.11 -10.55 -2.23
CA LEU A 515 -3.91 -10.28 -0.82
C LEU A 515 -4.71 -9.05 -0.37
N THR A 516 -5.19 -9.07 0.86
CA THR A 516 -5.69 -7.85 1.50
C THR A 516 -4.53 -6.95 1.95
N PRO A 517 -4.76 -5.64 2.21
CA PRO A 517 -3.72 -4.73 2.67
C PRO A 517 -2.93 -5.21 3.89
N ALA A 518 -3.61 -5.83 4.87
CA ALA A 518 -2.96 -6.39 6.04
C ALA A 518 -2.18 -7.68 5.73
N GLN A 519 -2.69 -8.52 4.82
CA GLN A 519 -1.98 -9.72 4.37
C GLN A 519 -0.70 -9.35 3.61
N ALA A 520 -0.77 -8.37 2.72
CA ALA A 520 0.39 -7.88 1.98
C ALA A 520 1.45 -7.29 2.92
N ALA A 521 1.06 -6.42 3.85
CA ALA A 521 1.98 -5.84 4.83
C ALA A 521 2.62 -6.91 5.74
N PHE A 522 1.84 -7.90 6.19
CA PHE A 522 2.37 -8.98 7.00
C PHE A 522 3.31 -9.89 6.21
N ALA A 523 2.99 -10.20 4.96
CA ALA A 523 3.86 -10.99 4.08
C ALA A 523 5.20 -10.28 3.81
N ASP A 524 5.19 -8.96 3.63
CA ASP A 524 6.41 -8.17 3.50
C ASP A 524 7.27 -8.22 4.77
N LEU A 525 6.66 -8.12 5.94
CA LEU A 525 7.35 -8.23 7.21
C LEU A 525 7.92 -9.64 7.44
N GLU A 526 7.17 -10.70 7.11
CA GLU A 526 7.63 -12.09 7.24
C GLU A 526 8.86 -12.38 6.36
N GLN A 527 9.05 -11.68 5.24
CA GLN A 527 10.26 -11.83 4.43
C GLN A 527 11.55 -11.47 5.19
N ARG A 528 11.48 -10.67 6.27
CA ARG A 528 12.62 -10.42 7.16
C ARG A 528 13.06 -11.66 7.92
N ARG A 529 12.20 -12.67 8.05
CA ARG A 529 12.47 -13.93 8.76
C ARG A 529 12.86 -15.07 7.84
N ASN A 530 13.12 -14.80 6.57
CA ASN A 530 13.40 -15.85 5.62
C ASN A 530 14.82 -16.44 5.85
N PRO A 531 14.96 -17.71 6.21
CA PRO A 531 16.25 -18.38 6.25
C PRO A 531 16.81 -18.51 4.84
N GLU A 532 18.12 -18.34 4.69
CA GLU A 532 18.77 -18.40 3.38
C GLU A 532 20.07 -19.20 3.45
N ILE A 533 20.36 -19.87 2.37
CA ILE A 533 21.67 -20.44 2.11
C ILE A 533 22.20 -19.92 0.78
N GLU A 534 23.45 -19.54 0.75
CA GLU A 534 24.14 -19.06 -0.43
C GLU A 534 25.47 -19.75 -0.60
N THR A 535 25.78 -20.11 -1.82
CA THR A 535 27.09 -20.66 -2.17
C THR A 535 27.56 -20.14 -3.51
N GLY A 536 28.85 -20.11 -3.75
CA GLY A 536 29.37 -19.60 -5.01
C GLY A 536 30.77 -20.11 -5.29
N TRP A 537 31.31 -19.65 -6.41
CA TRP A 537 32.69 -19.87 -6.82
C TRP A 537 33.29 -18.54 -7.25
N THR A 538 34.40 -18.19 -6.57
CA THR A 538 35.11 -16.92 -6.79
C THR A 538 36.54 -17.19 -7.29
N PRO A 539 36.81 -17.24 -8.59
CA PRO A 539 38.14 -17.16 -9.12
C PRO A 539 38.64 -15.71 -9.04
N ALA A 540 39.90 -15.57 -8.63
CA ALA A 540 40.59 -14.28 -8.64
C ALA A 540 42.00 -14.47 -9.22
N TYR A 541 42.44 -13.44 -9.95
CA TYR A 541 43.72 -13.45 -10.64
C TYR A 541 44.40 -12.08 -10.56
N LYS A 542 45.70 -12.11 -10.29
CA LYS A 542 46.61 -10.97 -10.44
C LYS A 542 47.92 -11.42 -11.05
N SER A 543 48.36 -10.77 -12.13
CA SER A 543 49.65 -11.05 -12.77
C SER A 543 50.79 -10.66 -11.84
N GLY A 544 51.91 -11.39 -11.95
CA GLY A 544 53.12 -11.17 -11.16
C GLY A 544 54.19 -12.19 -11.52
N ASP A 545 55.34 -12.15 -10.80
CA ASP A 545 56.40 -13.13 -10.93
C ASP A 545 55.96 -14.47 -10.34
N GLU A 546 56.09 -15.55 -11.11
CA GLU A 546 55.73 -16.90 -10.73
C GLU A 546 56.50 -17.35 -9.46
N GLY A 547 55.77 -17.93 -8.51
CA GLY A 547 56.33 -18.34 -7.23
C GLY A 547 56.56 -17.21 -6.21
N ILE A 548 56.29 -15.93 -6.58
CA ILE A 548 56.57 -14.76 -5.76
C ILE A 548 55.31 -13.91 -5.62
N SER A 549 54.95 -13.16 -6.65
CA SER A 549 53.89 -12.14 -6.66
C SER A 549 52.68 -12.50 -7.52
N SER A 550 52.79 -13.57 -8.33
CA SER A 550 51.65 -14.14 -9.03
C SER A 550 50.59 -14.60 -8.04
N TYR A 551 49.33 -14.31 -8.34
CA TYR A 551 48.21 -14.65 -7.46
C TYR A 551 47.08 -15.29 -8.27
N ARG A 552 46.85 -16.55 -8.00
CA ARG A 552 45.69 -17.29 -8.51
C ARG A 552 44.93 -17.81 -7.31
N ALA A 553 43.68 -17.43 -7.18
CA ALA A 553 42.85 -17.89 -6.09
C ALA A 553 41.56 -18.55 -6.62
N GLN A 554 41.15 -19.62 -5.97
CA GLN A 554 39.85 -20.24 -6.14
C GLN A 554 39.20 -20.35 -4.78
N GLN A 555 38.03 -19.75 -4.63
CA GLN A 555 37.38 -19.66 -3.36
C GLN A 555 35.90 -20.09 -3.50
N VAL A 556 35.42 -20.88 -2.56
CA VAL A 556 34.05 -21.38 -2.52
C VAL A 556 33.44 -20.99 -1.17
N PRO A 557 32.69 -19.90 -1.10
CA PRO A 557 31.92 -19.54 0.09
C PRO A 557 30.66 -20.39 0.20
N ILE A 558 30.33 -20.79 1.42
CA ILE A 558 29.02 -21.32 1.82
C ILE A 558 28.57 -20.49 3.00
N TYR A 559 27.49 -19.77 2.81
CA TYR A 559 26.88 -18.87 3.79
C TYR A 559 25.48 -19.35 4.11
N MET A 560 25.11 -19.37 5.38
CA MET A 560 23.77 -19.69 5.86
C MET A 560 23.36 -18.66 6.89
N GLN A 561 22.13 -18.16 6.79
CA GLN A 561 21.53 -17.31 7.81
C GLN A 561 20.18 -17.84 8.26
N MET A 562 19.94 -17.65 9.56
CA MET A 562 18.70 -18.04 10.25
C MET A 562 18.15 -16.84 11.00
N PRO A 563 16.85 -16.55 10.91
CA PRO A 563 16.26 -15.40 11.57
C PRO A 563 16.23 -15.56 13.10
N VAL A 564 16.45 -14.46 13.79
CA VAL A 564 16.22 -14.31 15.22
C VAL A 564 15.05 -13.35 15.41
N ARG A 565 13.84 -13.90 15.48
CA ARG A 565 12.60 -13.14 15.44
C ARG A 565 12.56 -12.26 14.16
N TYR A 566 12.23 -10.99 14.30
CA TYR A 566 12.27 -9.98 13.22
C TYR A 566 13.50 -9.07 13.28
N ASP A 567 14.27 -9.12 14.36
CA ASP A 567 15.33 -8.15 14.66
C ASP A 567 16.59 -8.37 13.85
N GLY A 568 16.85 -9.61 13.47
CA GLY A 568 18.07 -9.93 12.73
C GLY A 568 18.26 -11.43 12.45
N HIS A 569 19.48 -11.79 12.11
CA HIS A 569 19.85 -13.16 11.74
C HIS A 569 21.13 -13.59 12.43
N VAL A 570 21.19 -14.80 12.90
CA VAL A 570 22.46 -15.48 13.13
C VAL A 570 22.93 -16.06 11.81
N PHE A 571 24.22 -16.01 11.56
CA PHE A 571 24.81 -16.61 10.38
C PHE A 571 25.99 -17.49 10.69
N ALA A 572 26.25 -18.44 9.80
CA ALA A 572 27.46 -19.24 9.75
C ALA A 572 28.03 -19.20 8.32
N GLN A 573 29.35 -19.17 8.21
CA GLN A 573 30.03 -19.12 6.92
C GLN A 573 31.25 -20.06 6.93
N ILE A 574 31.45 -20.72 5.80
CA ILE A 574 32.60 -21.60 5.54
C ILE A 574 33.14 -21.20 4.17
N ASP A 575 34.39 -20.74 4.11
CA ASP A 575 35.05 -20.45 2.83
C ASP A 575 36.19 -21.42 2.62
N THR A 576 36.13 -22.20 1.56
CA THR A 576 37.29 -22.97 1.10
C THR A 576 38.13 -22.10 0.18
N VAL A 577 39.38 -21.93 0.48
CA VAL A 577 40.32 -21.05 -0.23
C VAL A 577 41.51 -21.84 -0.71
N HIS A 578 41.74 -21.85 -2.02
CA HIS A 578 42.95 -22.39 -2.64
C HIS A 578 43.75 -21.26 -3.29
N LEU A 579 45.03 -21.16 -2.94
CA LEU A 579 45.92 -20.13 -3.47
C LEU A 579 47.11 -20.80 -4.16
N ASP A 580 47.49 -20.26 -5.34
CA ASP A 580 48.66 -20.75 -6.12
C ASP A 580 49.45 -19.55 -6.64
N PRO A 581 50.70 -19.33 -6.18
CA PRO A 581 51.60 -18.31 -6.69
C PRO A 581 52.41 -18.78 -7.90
N GLY A 582 52.26 -20.03 -8.35
CA GLY A 582 53.13 -20.66 -9.32
C GLY A 582 54.42 -21.22 -8.70
N THR A 583 55.36 -21.53 -9.57
CA THR A 583 56.65 -22.14 -9.17
C THR A 583 57.78 -21.11 -9.28
N LEU A 584 58.57 -20.97 -8.24
CA LEU A 584 59.73 -20.09 -8.20
C LEU A 584 60.80 -20.62 -9.16
N ASP A 585 61.24 -19.81 -10.11
CA ASP A 585 62.29 -20.15 -11.06
C ASP A 585 63.68 -19.94 -10.42
N THR A 586 64.46 -21.01 -10.34
CA THR A 586 65.82 -21.04 -9.80
C THR A 586 66.85 -21.26 -10.87
N SER A 587 66.50 -21.22 -12.16
CA SER A 587 67.42 -21.51 -13.29
C SER A 587 68.56 -20.50 -13.43
N ASP A 588 68.32 -19.23 -13.06
CA ASP A 588 69.34 -18.15 -13.02
C ASP A 588 69.56 -17.69 -11.57
N ALA A 589 70.64 -18.12 -10.94
CA ALA A 589 70.99 -17.70 -9.58
C ALA A 589 71.24 -16.17 -9.44
N ASN A 590 71.33 -15.43 -10.51
CA ASN A 590 71.54 -14.00 -10.54
C ASN A 590 70.25 -13.26 -10.83
N ALA A 591 69.13 -13.96 -11.12
CA ALA A 591 67.86 -13.38 -11.40
C ALA A 591 67.43 -12.38 -10.33
N TYR A 592 66.91 -11.24 -10.76
CA TYR A 592 66.38 -10.24 -9.83
C TYR A 592 65.23 -10.79 -8.98
N SER A 593 64.41 -11.61 -9.56
CA SER A 593 63.28 -12.28 -8.89
C SER A 593 63.73 -13.08 -7.67
N LEU A 594 64.82 -13.89 -7.78
CA LEU A 594 65.36 -14.64 -6.63
C LEU A 594 65.89 -13.72 -5.53
N LYS A 595 66.63 -12.64 -5.92
CA LYS A 595 67.17 -11.66 -4.96
C LYS A 595 66.08 -10.95 -4.16
N THR A 596 64.87 -10.87 -4.69
CA THR A 596 63.72 -10.19 -4.09
C THR A 596 62.77 -11.13 -3.35
N PHE A 597 63.14 -12.40 -3.14
CA PHE A 597 62.36 -13.39 -2.46
C PHE A 597 63.02 -13.98 -1.20
N GLY A 598 62.26 -14.09 -0.13
CA GLY A 598 62.67 -14.73 1.14
C GLY A 598 63.99 -14.20 1.66
N THR A 599 64.88 -15.11 2.11
CA THR A 599 66.20 -14.80 2.64
C THR A 599 67.32 -14.95 1.57
N PHE A 600 66.99 -15.26 0.32
CA PHE A 600 67.96 -15.62 -0.74
C PHE A 600 69.10 -14.63 -0.87
N ALA A 601 68.83 -13.34 -0.94
CA ALA A 601 69.85 -12.32 -1.13
C ALA A 601 70.86 -12.30 0.05
N ALA A 602 70.39 -12.44 1.29
CA ALA A 602 71.21 -12.47 2.47
C ALA A 602 72.11 -13.74 2.49
N LEU A 603 71.57 -14.93 2.20
CA LEU A 603 72.30 -16.20 2.17
C LEU A 603 73.36 -16.18 1.06
N LYS A 604 73.03 -15.61 -0.11
CA LYS A 604 74.00 -15.49 -1.20
C LYS A 604 75.13 -14.55 -0.83
N ALA A 605 74.90 -13.41 -0.24
CA ALA A 605 75.87 -12.46 0.23
C ALA A 605 76.78 -13.06 1.29
N GLN A 606 76.29 -13.99 2.09
CA GLN A 606 77.11 -14.75 3.06
C GLN A 606 77.85 -16.00 2.50
N ASN A 607 77.77 -16.23 1.17
CA ASN A 607 78.25 -17.43 0.53
C ASN A 607 77.68 -18.73 1.12
N ALA A 608 76.44 -18.68 1.70
CA ALA A 608 75.83 -19.83 2.30
C ALA A 608 75.11 -20.73 1.29
N LEU A 609 74.99 -20.34 0.02
CA LEU A 609 74.31 -21.08 -1.06
C LEU A 609 75.33 -21.66 -2.07
N THR A 610 75.13 -22.91 -2.38
CA THR A 610 75.81 -23.56 -3.51
C THR A 610 74.93 -23.62 -4.73
N PRO A 611 75.41 -23.77 -5.96
CA PRO A 611 74.47 -23.92 -7.14
C PRO A 611 73.51 -25.09 -6.99
N ALA A 612 73.86 -26.16 -6.34
CA ALA A 612 73.04 -27.32 -6.06
C ALA A 612 71.89 -26.96 -5.04
N SER A 613 72.18 -26.22 -3.98
CA SER A 613 71.22 -25.79 -2.99
C SER A 613 70.30 -24.66 -3.49
N ILE A 614 70.69 -23.92 -4.51
CA ILE A 614 69.83 -22.95 -5.21
C ILE A 614 68.83 -23.69 -6.09
N ALA A 615 69.33 -24.66 -6.91
CA ALA A 615 68.48 -25.42 -7.81
C ALA A 615 67.52 -26.37 -7.07
N ASN A 616 67.99 -26.97 -5.97
CA ASN A 616 67.17 -27.92 -5.20
C ASN A 616 67.24 -27.56 -3.71
N PRO A 617 66.52 -26.54 -3.25
CA PRO A 617 66.44 -26.18 -1.86
C PRO A 617 65.69 -27.27 -1.06
N PRO A 618 65.87 -27.36 0.27
CA PRO A 618 65.19 -28.34 1.10
C PRO A 618 63.63 -28.04 1.18
N GLY A 619 63.20 -26.83 0.90
CA GLY A 619 61.78 -26.46 0.85
C GLY A 619 61.19 -26.46 -0.56
N SER A 620 59.90 -26.43 -0.65
CA SER A 620 59.16 -26.40 -1.93
C SER A 620 59.35 -25.06 -2.66
N LEU A 621 59.63 -25.15 -3.95
CA LEU A 621 59.60 -24.01 -4.89
C LEU A 621 58.21 -23.68 -5.39
N HIS A 622 57.26 -24.62 -5.27
CA HIS A 622 55.83 -24.43 -5.55
C HIS A 622 55.05 -24.42 -4.24
N GLN A 623 54.52 -23.28 -3.88
CA GLN A 623 53.91 -23.06 -2.55
C GLN A 623 52.38 -22.82 -2.64
N SER A 624 51.69 -23.69 -3.40
CA SER A 624 50.25 -23.70 -3.35
C SER A 624 49.74 -24.10 -1.95
N THR A 625 48.65 -23.53 -1.54
CA THR A 625 48.07 -23.82 -0.21
C THR A 625 46.54 -23.80 -0.26
N THR A 626 45.93 -24.68 0.52
CA THR A 626 44.47 -24.74 0.68
C THR A 626 44.16 -24.62 2.15
N GLY A 627 43.13 -23.86 2.44
CA GLY A 627 42.61 -23.66 3.80
C GLY A 627 41.12 -23.46 3.83
N VAL A 628 40.55 -23.59 5.04
CA VAL A 628 39.11 -23.37 5.31
C VAL A 628 38.97 -22.28 6.35
N ALA A 629 38.35 -21.17 5.99
CA ALA A 629 37.92 -20.14 6.93
C ALA A 629 36.55 -20.49 7.51
N LEU A 630 36.40 -20.29 8.79
CA LEU A 630 35.12 -20.47 9.51
C LEU A 630 34.70 -19.14 10.12
N GLY A 631 33.43 -18.80 10.00
CA GLY A 631 32.88 -17.61 10.58
C GLY A 631 31.46 -17.83 11.09
N ALA A 632 31.12 -17.16 12.16
CA ALA A 632 29.76 -17.11 12.68
C ALA A 632 29.48 -15.74 13.30
N GLY A 633 28.24 -15.33 13.34
CA GLY A 633 27.90 -14.04 13.90
C GLY A 633 26.40 -13.73 13.91
N TYR A 634 26.12 -12.49 14.25
CA TYR A 634 24.79 -11.91 14.26
C TYR A 634 24.75 -10.67 13.37
N LEU A 635 23.67 -10.54 12.61
CA LEU A 635 23.40 -9.43 11.70
C LEU A 635 22.02 -8.87 11.95
N SER A 636 21.92 -7.54 12.16
CA SER A 636 20.67 -6.79 12.19
C SER A 636 20.81 -5.49 11.40
N ASP A 637 19.77 -4.66 11.36
CA ASP A 637 19.82 -3.35 10.72
C ASP A 637 20.91 -2.46 11.34
N ALA A 638 21.00 -2.47 12.69
CA ALA A 638 21.97 -1.65 13.42
C ALA A 638 23.30 -2.36 13.64
N TRP A 639 23.29 -3.64 13.94
CA TRP A 639 24.46 -4.37 14.43
C TRP A 639 24.92 -5.46 13.46
N ARG A 640 26.24 -5.60 13.36
CA ARG A 640 26.87 -6.82 12.88
C ARG A 640 28.00 -7.17 13.84
N VAL A 641 27.98 -8.38 14.36
CA VAL A 641 29.04 -8.92 15.23
C VAL A 641 29.42 -10.29 14.68
N ASP A 642 30.70 -10.52 14.44
CA ASP A 642 31.18 -11.80 13.96
C ASP A 642 32.53 -12.20 14.57
N LEU A 643 32.75 -13.51 14.64
CA LEU A 643 33.98 -14.14 15.08
C LEU A 643 34.24 -15.36 14.22
N GLY A 644 35.52 -15.59 13.89
CA GLY A 644 35.91 -16.72 13.08
C GLY A 644 37.43 -16.85 12.94
N THR A 645 37.87 -17.50 11.89
CA THR A 645 39.28 -17.76 11.59
C THR A 645 39.67 -17.31 10.20
N SER A 646 40.90 -16.87 9.99
CA SER A 646 41.50 -16.92 8.66
C SER A 646 41.62 -18.41 8.22
N PRO A 647 41.86 -18.73 6.93
CA PRO A 647 41.81 -20.10 6.49
C PRO A 647 42.74 -21.02 7.27
N LEU A 648 42.16 -21.98 7.96
CA LEU A 648 42.86 -23.07 8.65
C LEU A 648 43.47 -23.98 7.60
N GLY A 649 44.75 -24.35 7.77
CA GLY A 649 45.55 -25.08 6.79
C GLY A 649 46.60 -24.18 6.11
N PHE A 650 46.46 -22.86 6.21
CA PHE A 650 47.51 -21.94 5.76
C PHE A 650 48.75 -21.97 6.66
N PRO A 651 49.93 -21.65 6.14
CA PRO A 651 51.15 -21.55 6.94
C PRO A 651 51.05 -20.60 8.13
N VAL A 652 50.22 -19.56 7.98
CA VAL A 652 49.84 -18.59 9.03
C VAL A 652 48.34 -18.43 9.10
N HIS A 653 47.79 -18.73 10.26
CA HIS A 653 46.35 -18.57 10.52
C HIS A 653 46.13 -17.92 11.90
N TYR A 654 45.00 -17.26 12.10
CA TYR A 654 44.65 -16.50 13.31
C TYR A 654 43.16 -16.29 13.43
N LEU A 655 42.70 -15.86 14.62
CA LEU A 655 41.34 -15.44 14.84
C LEU A 655 41.06 -14.11 14.16
N VAL A 656 39.91 -14.01 13.53
CA VAL A 656 39.37 -12.80 12.90
C VAL A 656 37.98 -12.52 13.42
N GLY A 657 37.49 -11.30 13.24
CA GLY A 657 36.16 -10.91 13.66
C GLY A 657 35.96 -9.41 13.60
N GLY A 658 34.74 -8.97 13.87
CA GLY A 658 34.45 -7.55 13.84
C GLY A 658 33.13 -7.21 14.49
N VAL A 659 32.99 -5.92 14.77
CA VAL A 659 31.77 -5.29 15.26
C VAL A 659 31.49 -4.06 14.42
N ARG A 660 30.30 -4.01 13.82
CA ARG A 660 29.81 -2.83 13.12
C ARG A 660 28.52 -2.35 13.76
N TYR A 661 28.44 -1.06 14.02
CA TYR A 661 27.25 -0.39 14.50
C TYR A 661 26.83 0.72 13.54
N ARG A 662 25.56 0.77 13.18
CA ARG A 662 24.91 1.81 12.35
C ARG A 662 23.90 2.55 13.17
N PHE A 663 23.87 3.88 13.03
CA PHE A 663 22.87 4.72 13.66
C PHE A 663 22.64 5.98 12.83
N ASP A 664 21.45 6.56 12.97
CA ASP A 664 21.10 7.83 12.37
C ASP A 664 21.13 8.94 13.42
N ALA A 665 21.63 10.11 13.05
CA ALA A 665 21.60 11.32 13.86
C ALA A 665 21.11 12.50 13.02
N GLY A 666 19.87 12.87 13.23
CA GLY A 666 19.18 13.84 12.36
C GLY A 666 19.10 13.34 10.92
N PRO A 667 19.55 14.14 9.92
CA PRO A 667 19.53 13.73 8.52
C PRO A 667 20.72 12.84 8.11
N ALA A 668 21.70 12.64 8.98
CA ALA A 668 22.92 11.93 8.69
C ALA A 668 22.89 10.50 9.24
N SER A 669 23.39 9.55 8.44
CA SER A 669 23.61 8.16 8.81
C SER A 669 25.08 7.91 9.10
N PHE A 670 25.36 7.20 10.16
CA PHE A 670 26.71 6.85 10.60
C PHE A 670 26.90 5.34 10.67
N SER A 671 28.12 4.90 10.39
CA SER A 671 28.53 3.51 10.63
C SER A 671 29.95 3.48 11.20
N VAL A 672 30.09 2.81 12.32
CA VAL A 672 31.41 2.53 12.95
C VAL A 672 31.67 1.04 12.82
N ASN A 673 32.83 0.66 12.30
CA ASN A 673 33.25 -0.72 12.15
C ASN A 673 34.64 -0.90 12.75
N ALA A 674 34.78 -1.76 13.75
CA ALA A 674 36.07 -2.20 14.29
C ALA A 674 36.26 -3.66 13.96
N SER A 675 37.36 -4.01 13.28
CA SER A 675 37.55 -5.38 12.80
C SER A 675 39.01 -5.81 12.73
N ARG A 676 39.19 -7.10 12.77
CA ARG A 676 40.44 -7.83 12.43
C ARG A 676 40.16 -8.69 11.23
N ARG A 677 40.85 -8.42 10.10
CA ARG A 677 40.68 -9.16 8.84
C ARG A 677 42.03 -9.51 8.21
N PRO A 678 42.12 -10.58 7.43
CA PRO A 678 43.33 -10.88 6.65
C PRO A 678 43.52 -9.84 5.54
N GLU A 679 44.78 -9.58 5.19
CA GLU A 679 45.15 -8.86 4.01
C GLU A 679 45.28 -9.83 2.82
N THR A 680 44.38 -9.75 1.82
CA THR A 680 44.21 -10.81 0.80
C THR A 680 44.90 -10.51 -0.54
N SER A 681 45.70 -9.45 -0.64
CA SER A 681 46.22 -8.94 -1.90
C SER A 681 47.33 -9.81 -2.54
N SER A 682 47.92 -10.75 -1.82
CA SER A 682 48.90 -11.73 -2.33
C SER A 682 48.87 -13.04 -1.51
N VAL A 683 49.52 -14.08 -2.05
CA VAL A 683 49.68 -15.35 -1.31
C VAL A 683 50.49 -15.11 -0.02
N LEU A 684 51.54 -14.28 -0.08
CA LEU A 684 52.36 -13.94 1.10
C LEU A 684 51.48 -13.21 2.16
N SER A 685 50.74 -12.18 1.77
CA SER A 685 49.96 -11.43 2.73
C SER A 685 48.78 -12.24 3.29
N TYR A 686 48.12 -13.07 2.47
CA TYR A 686 46.96 -13.83 2.88
C TYR A 686 47.27 -15.10 3.66
N ALA A 687 48.12 -15.97 3.10
CA ALA A 687 48.45 -17.29 3.68
C ALA A 687 49.77 -17.33 4.45
N GLY A 688 50.71 -16.44 4.11
CA GLY A 688 52.12 -16.59 4.46
C GLY A 688 52.81 -17.58 3.54
N MET A 689 54.12 -17.49 3.50
CA MET A 689 54.99 -18.36 2.71
C MET A 689 56.11 -18.91 3.56
N ARG A 690 56.74 -19.96 3.08
CA ARG A 690 57.91 -20.60 3.70
C ARG A 690 59.14 -20.38 2.86
N ASP A 691 60.21 -19.82 3.41
CA ASP A 691 61.48 -19.67 2.73
C ASP A 691 62.05 -21.04 2.31
N PRO A 692 62.29 -21.30 1.02
CA PRO A 692 62.73 -22.62 0.56
C PRO A 692 64.12 -23.06 1.10
N TRP A 693 64.96 -22.09 1.45
CA TRP A 693 66.31 -22.37 1.90
C TRP A 693 66.48 -22.52 3.39
N THR A 694 65.72 -21.71 4.15
CA THR A 694 65.80 -21.68 5.63
C THR A 694 64.65 -22.39 6.31
N GLY A 695 63.53 -22.60 5.62
CA GLY A 695 62.30 -23.10 6.20
C GLY A 695 61.53 -22.06 7.04
N ALA A 696 62.03 -20.84 7.16
CA ALA A 696 61.41 -19.78 7.93
C ALA A 696 60.06 -19.37 7.32
N VAL A 697 59.04 -19.22 8.16
CA VAL A 697 57.71 -18.80 7.75
C VAL A 697 57.53 -17.33 8.02
N TRP A 698 57.02 -16.56 7.01
CA TRP A 698 56.67 -15.16 7.16
C TRP A 698 55.40 -14.82 6.35
N GLY A 699 54.79 -13.70 6.61
CA GLY A 699 53.56 -13.29 5.94
C GLY A 699 52.29 -13.51 6.81
N GLY A 700 51.17 -13.81 6.16
CA GLY A 700 49.90 -13.97 6.87
C GLY A 700 49.51 -12.67 7.59
N VAL A 701 49.43 -11.58 6.84
CA VAL A 701 49.20 -10.23 7.36
C VAL A 701 47.75 -10.08 7.75
N ARG A 702 47.49 -9.54 8.91
CA ARG A 702 46.19 -9.14 9.41
C ARG A 702 46.15 -7.64 9.60
N ARG A 703 45.02 -7.06 9.32
CA ARG A 703 44.68 -5.68 9.55
C ARG A 703 43.77 -5.58 10.77
N ASP A 704 44.22 -4.91 11.84
CA ASP A 704 43.43 -4.52 13.01
C ASP A 704 43.05 -3.03 12.83
N GLY A 705 41.78 -2.72 12.57
CA GLY A 705 41.42 -1.36 12.18
C GLY A 705 40.02 -0.93 12.61
N VAL A 706 39.82 0.37 12.52
CA VAL A 706 38.50 1.05 12.74
C VAL A 706 38.19 1.88 11.51
N ASN A 707 36.95 1.79 11.03
CA ASN A 707 36.42 2.64 9.97
C ASN A 707 35.17 3.40 10.49
N LEU A 708 35.13 4.69 10.24
CA LEU A 708 33.98 5.54 10.47
C LEU A 708 33.45 6.02 9.12
N ARG A 709 32.20 5.77 8.83
CA ARG A 709 31.50 6.30 7.65
C ARG A 709 30.36 7.19 8.10
N ALA A 710 30.25 8.33 7.43
CA ALA A 710 29.12 9.26 7.54
C ALA A 710 28.53 9.50 6.16
N SER A 711 27.20 9.62 6.06
CA SER A 711 26.52 10.02 4.82
C SER A 711 25.31 10.89 5.14
N VAL A 712 25.02 11.86 4.26
CA VAL A 712 23.89 12.75 4.38
C VAL A 712 23.31 13.06 3.00
N ASP A 713 21.96 13.03 2.93
CA ASP A 713 21.25 13.45 1.71
C ASP A 713 20.96 14.95 1.76
N VAL A 714 21.44 15.68 0.77
CA VAL A 714 21.16 17.10 0.56
C VAL A 714 20.41 17.25 -0.76
N GLY A 715 19.11 17.43 -0.70
CA GLY A 715 18.25 17.30 -1.88
C GLY A 715 18.32 15.89 -2.46
N ARG A 716 18.65 15.79 -3.73
CA ARG A 716 18.86 14.51 -4.43
C ARG A 716 20.30 14.00 -4.37
N THR A 717 21.21 14.78 -3.79
CA THR A 717 22.64 14.46 -3.73
C THR A 717 22.96 13.76 -2.42
N ASN A 718 23.57 12.58 -2.49
CA ASN A 718 24.13 11.90 -1.32
C ASN A 718 25.60 12.30 -1.16
N LEU A 719 25.95 12.94 -0.07
CA LEU A 719 27.32 13.24 0.34
C LEU A 719 27.81 12.15 1.31
N PHE A 720 29.03 11.70 1.17
CA PHE A 720 29.61 10.71 2.07
C PHE A 720 31.07 10.96 2.37
N ALA A 721 31.50 10.50 3.53
CA ALA A 721 32.91 10.43 3.94
C ALA A 721 33.14 9.16 4.76
N GLU A 722 34.27 8.51 4.50
CA GLU A 722 34.72 7.34 5.25
C GLU A 722 36.19 7.51 5.65
N LEU A 723 36.47 7.42 6.93
CA LEU A 723 37.81 7.51 7.52
C LEU A 723 38.16 6.16 8.14
N GLY A 724 39.30 5.60 7.74
CA GLY A 724 39.85 4.38 8.27
C GLY A 724 41.21 4.58 8.92
N ALA A 725 41.47 3.86 9.99
CA ALA A 725 42.80 3.76 10.59
C ALA A 725 43.04 2.33 11.03
N GLY A 726 44.28 1.82 10.82
CA GLY A 726 44.59 0.43 11.14
C GLY A 726 46.06 0.18 11.34
N VAL A 727 46.35 -0.98 11.93
CA VAL A 727 47.69 -1.55 12.07
C VAL A 727 47.71 -2.89 11.39
N LEU A 728 48.68 -3.06 10.47
CA LEU A 728 48.94 -4.30 9.78
C LEU A 728 50.09 -5.01 10.49
N SER A 729 49.91 -6.29 10.75
CA SER A 729 50.93 -7.16 11.38
C SER A 729 50.77 -8.59 10.87
N GLY A 730 51.88 -9.27 10.73
CA GLY A 730 51.97 -10.69 10.31
C GLY A 730 53.07 -11.45 10.99
N ARG A 731 53.18 -12.75 10.71
CA ARG A 731 54.24 -13.56 11.27
C ARG A 731 55.57 -13.15 10.61
N ASN A 732 56.54 -12.71 11.43
CA ASN A 732 57.84 -12.25 10.93
C ASN A 732 57.71 -11.16 9.82
N VAL A 733 56.73 -10.30 9.93
CA VAL A 733 56.51 -9.15 9.08
C VAL A 733 56.62 -7.88 9.93
N GLU A 734 57.26 -6.85 9.38
CA GLU A 734 57.38 -5.55 10.00
C GLU A 734 55.98 -4.95 10.22
N ARG A 735 55.76 -4.29 11.36
CA ARG A 735 54.45 -3.66 11.67
C ARG A 735 54.29 -2.40 10.83
N ASN A 736 53.09 -2.21 10.33
CA ASN A 736 52.76 -1.03 9.53
C ASN A 736 51.47 -0.38 10.08
N ALA A 737 51.39 0.95 9.93
CA ALA A 737 50.18 1.68 10.25
C ALA A 737 49.60 2.28 8.95
N GLU A 738 48.29 2.35 8.87
CA GLU A 738 47.61 2.94 7.75
C GLU A 738 46.53 3.95 8.19
N VAL A 739 46.31 4.94 7.35
CA VAL A 739 45.14 5.85 7.42
C VAL A 739 44.59 5.97 5.99
N THR A 740 43.30 5.83 5.90
CA THR A 740 42.55 5.92 4.65
C THR A 740 41.38 6.90 4.75
N LEU A 741 41.18 7.68 3.69
CA LEU A 741 40.05 8.58 3.54
C LEU A 741 39.41 8.31 2.18
N ARG A 742 38.10 8.13 2.19
CA ARG A 742 37.26 8.10 0.98
C ARG A 742 36.13 9.09 1.15
N THR A 743 35.95 10.00 0.21
CA THR A 743 34.91 11.02 0.27
C THR A 743 34.35 11.31 -1.10
N GLY A 744 33.16 11.84 -1.15
CA GLY A 744 32.56 12.17 -2.44
C GLY A 744 31.07 12.48 -2.33
N PHE A 745 30.47 12.54 -3.51
CA PHE A 745 29.04 12.66 -3.65
C PHE A 745 28.54 11.80 -4.81
N THR A 746 27.26 11.42 -4.73
CA THR A 746 26.52 10.79 -5.81
C THR A 746 25.19 11.49 -6.03
N VAL A 747 24.77 11.61 -7.28
CA VAL A 747 23.51 12.22 -7.69
C VAL A 747 22.81 11.32 -8.70
N PRO A 748 21.52 10.97 -8.53
CA PRO A 748 20.76 10.28 -9.54
C PRO A 748 20.46 11.23 -10.70
N VAL A 749 20.91 10.86 -11.91
CA VAL A 749 20.63 11.58 -13.15
C VAL A 749 19.39 11.04 -13.86
N TYR A 750 19.05 9.79 -13.57
CA TYR A 750 17.83 9.15 -14.04
C TYR A 750 17.33 8.20 -12.95
N GLU A 751 16.03 8.28 -12.62
CA GLU A 751 15.44 7.47 -11.58
C GLU A 751 13.99 7.13 -11.91
N ARG A 752 13.69 5.85 -11.87
CA ARG A 752 12.34 5.27 -11.99
C ARG A 752 12.18 4.14 -10.99
N ALA A 753 10.96 3.66 -10.81
CA ALA A 753 10.66 2.59 -9.85
C ALA A 753 11.54 1.34 -9.99
N THR A 754 11.96 0.99 -11.21
CA THR A 754 12.73 -0.22 -11.52
C THR A 754 14.12 0.03 -12.10
N MET A 755 14.55 1.29 -12.26
CA MET A 755 15.85 1.63 -12.84
C MET A 755 16.37 2.95 -12.29
N LYS A 756 17.67 2.97 -11.99
CA LYS A 756 18.38 4.15 -11.51
C LYS A 756 19.73 4.28 -12.20
N VAL A 757 20.04 5.47 -12.65
CA VAL A 757 21.40 5.83 -13.11
C VAL A 757 21.90 6.97 -12.25
N SER A 758 23.05 6.77 -11.62
CA SER A 758 23.70 7.74 -10.74
C SER A 758 25.09 8.06 -11.26
N THR A 759 25.55 9.26 -10.98
CA THR A 759 26.94 9.66 -11.19
C THR A 759 27.41 10.53 -10.03
N GLY A 760 28.70 10.87 -10.00
CA GLY A 760 29.24 11.67 -8.92
C GLY A 760 30.73 11.88 -9.02
N LEU A 761 31.33 12.20 -7.89
CA LEU A 761 32.77 12.34 -7.77
C LEU A 761 33.22 11.62 -6.49
N VAL A 762 34.28 10.81 -6.57
CA VAL A 762 34.84 10.08 -5.45
C VAL A 762 36.34 10.34 -5.37
N GLY A 763 36.79 10.80 -4.22
CA GLY A 763 38.20 10.97 -3.89
C GLY A 763 38.64 9.92 -2.88
N ASN A 764 39.86 9.38 -3.06
CA ASN A 764 40.50 8.50 -2.08
C ASN A 764 41.87 9.04 -1.73
N ALA A 765 42.25 8.92 -0.47
CA ALA A 765 43.57 9.21 0.03
C ALA A 765 44.02 8.10 0.99
N TRP A 766 45.19 7.50 0.74
CA TRP A 766 45.78 6.48 1.60
C TRP A 766 47.18 6.89 2.03
N HIS A 767 47.55 6.53 3.23
CA HIS A 767 48.86 6.73 3.78
C HIS A 767 49.27 5.49 4.61
N TYR A 768 50.42 4.89 4.28
CA TYR A 768 51.02 3.86 5.08
C TYR A 768 52.35 4.39 5.66
N ALA A 769 52.68 3.98 6.88
CA ALA A 769 53.91 4.41 7.54
C ALA A 769 55.16 3.88 6.83
N GLN A 770 55.05 2.63 6.33
CA GLN A 770 56.17 1.93 5.70
C GLN A 770 55.75 1.32 4.36
N ASN A 771 56.69 1.20 3.43
CA ASN A 771 56.53 0.46 2.18
C ASN A 771 56.91 -1.00 2.40
N LEU A 772 55.92 -1.92 2.46
CA LEU A 772 56.10 -3.35 2.71
C LEU A 772 55.54 -4.22 1.58
N ARG A 773 55.55 -3.67 0.33
CA ARG A 773 54.95 -4.32 -0.85
C ARG A 773 55.75 -5.52 -1.38
N TYR A 774 56.99 -5.70 -0.90
CA TYR A 774 57.90 -6.68 -1.46
C TYR A 774 57.81 -8.05 -0.78
N TYR A 775 58.64 -9.04 -1.25
CA TYR A 775 58.52 -10.46 -0.91
C TYR A 775 59.75 -11.03 -0.22
N THR A 776 60.72 -10.20 0.21
CA THR A 776 61.81 -10.63 1.07
C THR A 776 61.36 -10.81 2.51
N TYR A 777 62.09 -11.56 3.28
CA TYR A 777 61.78 -11.86 4.68
C TYR A 777 61.62 -10.58 5.51
N GLY A 778 60.47 -10.45 6.19
CA GLY A 778 60.11 -9.22 6.89
C GLY A 778 59.14 -8.33 6.16
N GLN A 779 59.05 -8.45 4.84
CA GLN A 779 58.07 -7.74 4.00
C GLN A 779 56.71 -8.41 4.08
N GLY A 780 55.67 -7.66 3.72
CA GLY A 780 54.26 -8.10 3.84
C GLY A 780 53.62 -8.54 2.52
N GLY A 781 54.18 -8.19 1.37
CA GLY A 781 53.62 -8.51 0.06
C GLY A 781 52.30 -7.83 -0.30
N TYR A 782 51.97 -6.70 0.32
CA TYR A 782 50.77 -5.90 0.04
C TYR A 782 51.13 -4.47 -0.34
N TYR A 783 50.31 -3.87 -1.19
CA TYR A 783 50.50 -2.48 -1.68
C TYR A 783 50.38 -1.51 -0.51
N SER A 784 51.41 -0.76 -0.21
CA SER A 784 51.52 0.12 0.98
C SER A 784 52.21 1.43 0.68
N PRO A 785 51.61 2.30 -0.14
CA PRO A 785 52.19 3.61 -0.52
C PRO A 785 52.17 4.58 0.65
N GLN A 786 53.20 5.45 0.73
CA GLN A 786 53.24 6.52 1.72
C GLN A 786 52.33 7.69 1.34
N ARG A 787 51.91 7.74 0.08
CA ARG A 787 50.84 8.62 -0.40
C ARG A 787 50.18 7.98 -1.60
N TYR A 788 48.89 7.81 -1.54
CA TYR A 788 48.01 7.50 -2.69
C TYR A 788 46.84 8.46 -2.70
N LEU A 789 46.67 9.13 -3.84
CA LEU A 789 45.53 10.01 -4.07
C LEU A 789 44.86 9.57 -5.36
N SER A 790 43.53 9.49 -5.37
CA SER A 790 42.78 9.28 -6.59
C SER A 790 41.51 10.12 -6.61
N LEU A 791 41.11 10.47 -7.83
CA LEU A 791 39.86 11.16 -8.10
C LEU A 791 39.18 10.45 -9.26
N GLY A 792 37.93 10.01 -9.05
CA GLY A 792 37.20 9.23 -10.04
C GLY A 792 35.77 9.69 -10.18
N VAL A 793 35.22 9.50 -11.38
CA VAL A 793 33.80 9.73 -11.71
C VAL A 793 33.15 8.37 -11.89
N PRO A 794 32.33 7.91 -10.93
CA PRO A 794 31.53 6.70 -11.06
C PRO A 794 30.30 6.98 -11.90
N ILE A 795 29.90 6.01 -12.71
CA ILE A 795 28.59 5.89 -13.34
C ILE A 795 28.02 4.56 -12.88
N GLU A 796 26.97 4.61 -12.11
CA GLU A 796 26.21 3.46 -11.61
C GLU A 796 24.93 3.31 -12.39
N TRP A 797 24.65 2.12 -12.90
CA TRP A 797 23.42 1.75 -13.57
C TRP A 797 22.82 0.52 -12.89
N ALA A 798 21.83 0.75 -12.01
CA ALA A 798 21.09 -0.29 -11.34
C ALA A 798 19.70 -0.43 -11.96
N GLY A 799 19.24 -1.65 -12.09
CA GLY A 799 17.96 -1.90 -12.71
C GLY A 799 17.35 -3.26 -12.36
N ARG A 800 16.08 -3.38 -12.72
CA ARG A 800 15.33 -4.60 -12.63
C ARG A 800 14.33 -4.71 -13.78
N HIS A 801 14.25 -5.88 -14.37
CA HIS A 801 13.24 -6.24 -15.37
C HIS A 801 12.75 -7.66 -15.08
N ASP A 802 11.49 -7.80 -14.70
CA ASP A 802 10.88 -9.08 -14.28
C ASP A 802 11.72 -9.80 -13.21
N ALA A 803 12.27 -10.95 -13.55
CA ALA A 803 13.08 -11.78 -12.67
C ALA A 803 14.57 -11.38 -12.66
N LEU A 804 15.01 -10.49 -13.55
CA LEU A 804 16.41 -10.06 -13.68
C LEU A 804 16.64 -8.77 -12.92
N SER A 805 17.69 -8.73 -12.08
CA SER A 805 18.17 -7.53 -11.40
C SER A 805 19.66 -7.36 -11.67
N TRP A 806 20.13 -6.11 -11.79
CA TRP A 806 21.53 -5.81 -12.03
C TRP A 806 21.97 -4.53 -11.33
N ASP A 807 23.29 -4.42 -11.11
CA ASP A 807 23.98 -3.21 -10.71
C ASP A 807 25.33 -3.19 -11.40
N LEU A 808 25.59 -2.18 -12.21
CA LEU A 808 26.83 -1.98 -12.92
C LEU A 808 27.41 -0.61 -12.56
N THR A 809 28.57 -0.60 -11.95
CA THR A 809 29.34 0.63 -11.69
C THR A 809 30.61 0.64 -12.54
N VAL A 810 30.78 1.69 -13.35
CA VAL A 810 32.00 1.97 -14.09
C VAL A 810 32.57 3.27 -13.55
N THR A 811 33.86 3.24 -13.16
CA THR A 811 34.57 4.41 -12.65
C THR A 811 35.76 4.71 -13.52
N GLY A 812 35.84 5.91 -14.06
CA GLY A 812 37.02 6.45 -14.72
C GLY A 812 37.66 7.51 -13.86
N GLY A 813 39.00 7.52 -13.79
CA GLY A 813 39.67 8.44 -12.90
C GLY A 813 41.15 8.58 -13.12
N ILE A 814 41.76 9.36 -12.25
CA ILE A 814 43.19 9.61 -12.20
C ILE A 814 43.69 9.27 -10.80
N SER A 815 44.94 8.77 -10.75
CA SER A 815 45.58 8.48 -9.49
C SER A 815 47.04 8.94 -9.49
N ASN A 816 47.60 9.18 -8.31
CA ASN A 816 48.98 9.48 -8.07
C ASN A 816 49.46 8.72 -6.84
N SER A 817 50.58 8.06 -6.91
CA SER A 817 51.18 7.34 -5.79
C SER A 817 52.62 7.78 -5.55
N TYR A 818 53.01 7.63 -4.30
CA TYR A 818 54.41 7.82 -3.87
C TYR A 818 54.78 6.73 -2.88
N GLU A 819 55.88 6.07 -3.13
CA GLU A 819 56.44 5.02 -2.28
C GLU A 819 57.88 5.38 -1.87
N LYS A 820 58.16 5.23 -0.58
CA LYS A 820 59.51 5.42 -0.05
C LYS A 820 60.37 4.19 -0.28
N ASP A 821 61.67 4.40 -0.20
CA ASP A 821 62.66 3.29 -0.14
C ASP A 821 62.34 2.33 1.02
N SER A 822 62.57 1.06 0.81
CA SER A 822 62.32 0.01 1.80
C SER A 822 63.54 -0.90 1.95
N LEU A 823 63.82 -1.29 3.18
CA LEU A 823 64.86 -2.29 3.44
C LEU A 823 64.43 -3.64 2.90
N TYR A 824 65.41 -4.46 2.40
CA TYR A 824 65.06 -5.84 2.04
C TYR A 824 64.58 -6.64 3.24
N TYR A 825 65.19 -6.42 4.41
CA TYR A 825 64.88 -7.13 5.64
C TYR A 825 64.43 -6.13 6.72
N PRO A 826 63.22 -5.59 6.65
CA PRO A 826 62.78 -4.52 7.53
C PRO A 826 62.69 -4.91 9.01
N THR A 827 62.50 -6.20 9.30
CA THR A 827 62.53 -6.72 10.70
C THR A 827 63.95 -6.69 11.34
N PHE A 828 64.98 -6.45 10.56
CA PHE A 828 66.36 -6.30 11.05
C PHE A 828 66.76 -4.81 11.01
N SER A 829 65.95 -3.94 11.55
CA SER A 829 66.14 -2.49 11.54
C SER A 829 67.44 -2.01 12.18
N ASP A 830 67.94 -2.74 13.18
CA ASP A 830 69.21 -2.47 13.86
C ASP A 830 70.43 -2.57 12.90
N GLN A 831 70.28 -3.31 11.82
CA GLN A 831 71.29 -3.50 10.78
C GLN A 831 71.06 -2.60 9.56
N ARG A 832 70.22 -1.56 9.69
CA ARG A 832 69.89 -0.67 8.58
C ARG A 832 71.09 -0.15 7.80
N ALA A 833 72.12 0.38 8.50
CA ALA A 833 73.33 0.88 7.86
C ALA A 833 74.08 -0.20 7.09
N ALA A 834 74.18 -1.41 7.66
CA ALA A 834 74.83 -2.55 6.99
C ALA A 834 74.05 -3.01 5.77
N GLN A 835 72.70 -3.03 5.82
CA GLN A 835 71.86 -3.37 4.65
C GLN A 835 72.04 -2.34 3.53
N VAL A 836 72.03 -1.05 3.86
CA VAL A 836 72.23 0.03 2.89
C VAL A 836 73.60 -0.07 2.28
N ALA A 837 74.69 -0.28 3.05
CA ALA A 837 76.01 -0.46 2.56
C ALA A 837 76.18 -1.73 1.67
N ALA A 838 75.40 -2.77 1.94
CA ALA A 838 75.39 -4.01 1.14
C ALA A 838 74.43 -3.90 -0.10
N GLY A 839 73.76 -2.80 -0.30
CA GLY A 839 72.79 -2.62 -1.41
C GLY A 839 71.44 -3.31 -1.22
N PHE A 840 71.09 -3.72 0.02
CA PHE A 840 69.80 -4.36 0.32
C PHE A 840 68.71 -3.34 0.61
N VAL A 841 68.48 -2.44 -0.37
CA VAL A 841 67.46 -1.41 -0.30
C VAL A 841 66.66 -1.43 -1.61
N TYR A 842 65.34 -1.52 -1.50
CA TYR A 842 64.47 -1.26 -2.61
C TYR A 842 64.33 0.25 -2.82
N ALA A 843 64.66 0.70 -4.00
CA ALA A 843 64.38 2.08 -4.37
C ALA A 843 62.89 2.33 -4.43
N GLY A 844 62.41 3.35 -3.76
CA GLY A 844 61.04 3.79 -3.81
C GLY A 844 60.64 4.25 -5.21
N SER A 845 59.42 3.94 -5.62
CA SER A 845 58.87 4.43 -6.84
C SER A 845 58.39 5.88 -6.67
N SER A 846 59.19 6.85 -7.04
CA SER A 846 58.76 8.23 -7.11
C SER A 846 58.06 8.52 -8.46
N THR A 847 56.84 8.03 -8.65
CA THR A 847 56.05 8.45 -9.81
C THR A 847 55.69 9.90 -9.66
N ARG A 848 56.34 10.79 -10.41
CA ARG A 848 55.98 12.23 -10.49
C ARG A 848 54.80 12.52 -11.42
N GLY A 849 54.10 11.50 -11.88
CA GLY A 849 52.98 11.57 -12.86
C GLY A 849 51.62 11.23 -12.30
N VAL A 850 50.61 11.73 -12.96
CA VAL A 850 49.20 11.31 -12.78
C VAL A 850 48.94 10.15 -13.74
N SER A 851 48.47 9.02 -13.23
CA SER A 851 48.12 7.85 -14.03
C SER A 851 46.62 7.74 -14.18
N PHE A 852 46.19 7.29 -15.35
CA PHE A 852 44.79 6.94 -15.55
C PHE A 852 44.42 5.65 -14.79
N SER A 853 43.23 5.63 -14.19
CA SER A 853 42.68 4.46 -13.56
C SER A 853 41.24 4.23 -13.98
N TYR A 854 40.85 2.96 -14.03
CA TYR A 854 39.44 2.62 -14.23
C TYR A 854 39.06 1.40 -13.38
N GLY A 855 37.78 1.36 -12.98
CA GLY A 855 37.18 0.24 -12.27
C GLY A 855 35.85 -0.14 -12.90
N ILE A 856 35.56 -1.42 -12.94
CA ILE A 856 34.29 -1.99 -13.36
C ILE A 856 33.86 -2.96 -12.28
N ASN A 857 32.67 -2.74 -11.73
CA ASN A 857 32.02 -3.67 -10.83
C ASN A 857 30.59 -3.89 -11.33
N GLY A 858 30.30 -5.10 -11.78
CA GLY A 858 28.99 -5.47 -12.30
C GLY A 858 28.46 -6.71 -11.60
N ILE A 859 27.20 -6.68 -11.20
CA ILE A 859 26.48 -7.81 -10.65
C ILE A 859 25.16 -7.99 -11.37
N VAL A 860 24.77 -9.22 -11.63
CA VAL A 860 23.52 -9.62 -12.20
C VAL A 860 22.95 -10.80 -11.41
N GLU A 861 21.65 -10.77 -11.11
CA GLU A 861 20.94 -11.86 -10.45
C GLU A 861 19.64 -12.14 -11.19
N TYR A 862 19.42 -13.41 -11.51
CA TYR A 862 18.20 -13.92 -12.11
C TYR A 862 17.46 -14.82 -11.13
N ARG A 863 16.20 -14.48 -10.83
CA ARG A 863 15.32 -15.27 -9.98
C ARG A 863 14.66 -16.38 -10.80
N VAL A 864 15.12 -17.62 -10.63
CA VAL A 864 14.61 -18.79 -11.32
C VAL A 864 13.19 -19.14 -10.88
N ASN A 865 12.94 -19.04 -9.57
CA ASN A 865 11.63 -19.23 -8.95
C ASN A 865 11.58 -18.47 -7.60
N PRO A 866 10.47 -18.47 -6.84
CA PRO A 866 10.37 -17.77 -5.56
C PRO A 866 11.42 -18.16 -4.51
N HIS A 867 12.04 -19.33 -4.62
CA HIS A 867 13.02 -19.84 -3.67
C HIS A 867 14.46 -19.75 -4.18
N LEU A 868 14.70 -19.77 -5.51
CA LEU A 868 16.04 -19.91 -6.08
C LEU A 868 16.39 -18.70 -6.94
N SER A 869 17.54 -18.09 -6.65
CA SER A 869 18.21 -17.09 -7.48
C SER A 869 19.60 -17.58 -7.90
N VAL A 870 20.02 -17.20 -9.11
CA VAL A 870 21.35 -17.43 -9.65
C VAL A 870 21.95 -16.08 -10.00
N GLY A 871 23.19 -15.82 -9.62
CA GLY A 871 23.82 -14.56 -9.93
C GLY A 871 25.28 -14.69 -10.33
N ALA A 872 25.78 -13.61 -10.93
CA ALA A 872 27.19 -13.46 -11.27
C ALA A 872 27.65 -12.03 -10.96
N GLN A 873 28.89 -11.90 -10.53
CA GLN A 873 29.59 -10.64 -10.31
C GLN A 873 30.93 -10.64 -11.02
N LEU A 874 31.30 -9.51 -11.57
CA LEU A 874 32.63 -9.26 -12.14
C LEU A 874 33.18 -7.99 -11.49
N HIS A 875 34.41 -8.08 -10.99
CA HIS A 875 35.18 -6.95 -10.48
C HIS A 875 36.53 -6.85 -11.19
N VAL A 876 36.81 -5.67 -11.74
CA VAL A 876 38.04 -5.37 -12.45
C VAL A 876 38.51 -3.98 -12.05
N ASP A 877 39.65 -3.86 -11.42
CA ASP A 877 40.33 -2.58 -11.18
C ASP A 877 41.66 -2.53 -11.91
N ARG A 878 41.96 -1.38 -12.48
CA ARG A 878 43.18 -1.10 -13.18
C ARG A 878 43.71 0.26 -12.79
N SER A 879 44.81 0.28 -12.11
CA SER A 879 45.66 1.46 -11.91
C SER A 879 47.10 1.08 -12.17
N HIS A 880 48.02 2.00 -12.10
CA HIS A 880 49.42 1.78 -12.44
C HIS A 880 50.04 0.65 -11.59
N ASP A 881 49.77 0.60 -10.33
CA ASP A 881 50.41 -0.33 -9.38
C ASP A 881 49.43 -1.34 -8.76
N TYR A 882 48.14 -1.30 -9.15
CA TYR A 882 47.11 -2.16 -8.55
C TYR A 882 46.08 -2.60 -9.60
N ALA A 883 46.03 -3.89 -9.86
CA ALA A 883 45.22 -4.43 -10.96
C ALA A 883 44.52 -5.76 -10.60
N PRO A 884 43.68 -5.81 -9.52
CA PRO A 884 42.95 -7.01 -9.19
C PRO A 884 41.81 -7.26 -10.15
N SER A 885 41.53 -8.55 -10.36
CA SER A 885 40.31 -9.00 -11.04
C SER A 885 39.73 -10.20 -10.33
N SER A 886 38.45 -10.22 -10.15
CA SER A 886 37.70 -11.34 -9.60
C SER A 886 36.35 -11.51 -10.29
N ALA A 887 35.87 -12.74 -10.30
CA ALA A 887 34.53 -13.06 -10.70
C ALA A 887 33.85 -13.88 -9.60
N LEU A 888 32.54 -13.84 -9.52
CA LEU A 888 31.76 -14.70 -8.63
C LEU A 888 30.56 -15.20 -9.42
N VAL A 889 30.31 -16.51 -9.35
CA VAL A 889 29.02 -17.09 -9.73
C VAL A 889 28.44 -17.69 -8.47
N TYR A 890 27.16 -17.41 -8.20
CA TYR A 890 26.52 -17.83 -6.95
C TYR A 890 25.10 -18.32 -7.15
N LEU A 891 24.68 -19.15 -6.20
CA LEU A 891 23.34 -19.65 -6.04
C LEU A 891 22.85 -19.20 -4.66
N ARG A 892 21.65 -18.67 -4.60
CA ARG A 892 20.95 -18.31 -3.36
C ARG A 892 19.64 -19.07 -3.28
N TYR A 893 19.42 -19.77 -2.19
CA TYR A 893 18.18 -20.47 -1.90
C TYR A 893 17.52 -19.88 -0.64
N ALA A 894 16.31 -19.40 -0.79
CA ALA A 894 15.46 -18.91 0.29
C ALA A 894 14.46 -20.02 0.67
N PHE A 895 14.40 -20.38 1.95
CA PHE A 895 13.53 -21.47 2.41
C PHE A 895 12.05 -21.10 2.33
N ASP A 896 11.72 -19.82 2.53
CA ASP A 896 10.38 -19.32 2.31
C ASP A 896 10.30 -18.61 0.94
N ALA A 897 9.12 -18.66 0.32
CA ALA A 897 8.92 -18.03 -0.97
C ALA A 897 9.10 -16.50 -0.89
N ARG A 898 10.00 -15.95 -1.69
CA ARG A 898 10.19 -14.50 -1.79
C ARG A 898 9.14 -13.89 -2.69
N ALA A 899 8.39 -12.91 -2.18
CA ALA A 899 7.48 -12.13 -3.00
C ALA A 899 8.25 -11.30 -4.03
N GLN A 900 7.61 -11.06 -5.17
CA GLN A 900 8.17 -10.16 -6.18
C GLN A 900 7.92 -8.72 -5.76
N ARG A 901 8.97 -8.00 -5.36
CA ARG A 901 8.85 -6.59 -5.02
C ARG A 901 8.67 -5.74 -6.29
N SER A 902 7.89 -4.69 -6.19
CA SER A 902 7.64 -3.76 -7.30
C SER A 902 8.72 -2.68 -7.44
N TRP A 903 9.58 -2.51 -6.43
CA TRP A 903 10.63 -1.50 -6.42
C TRP A 903 12.02 -2.10 -6.68
N LEU A 904 12.97 -1.23 -7.03
CA LEU A 904 14.36 -1.60 -7.27
C LEU A 904 15.01 -2.11 -5.98
N VAL A 905 15.56 -3.34 -6.05
CA VAL A 905 16.45 -3.90 -5.04
C VAL A 905 17.70 -4.38 -5.76
N THR A 906 18.85 -3.80 -5.43
CA THR A 906 20.12 -4.22 -5.99
C THR A 906 20.56 -5.56 -5.43
N PRO A 907 21.08 -6.48 -6.25
CA PRO A 907 21.59 -7.75 -5.78
C PRO A 907 22.78 -7.56 -4.81
N THR A 908 22.83 -8.31 -3.75
CA THR A 908 23.95 -8.32 -2.78
C THR A 908 24.38 -9.75 -2.55
N PRO A 909 25.41 -10.25 -3.27
CA PRO A 909 25.88 -11.62 -3.10
C PRO A 909 26.64 -11.80 -1.79
N VAL A 910 26.81 -13.05 -1.39
CA VAL A 910 27.68 -13.40 -0.30
C VAL A 910 29.08 -12.88 -0.56
N ARG A 911 29.68 -12.29 0.46
CA ARG A 911 31.10 -11.92 0.45
C ARG A 911 31.92 -13.02 1.08
N LEU A 912 33.17 -13.13 0.70
CA LEU A 912 34.09 -13.94 1.42
C LEU A 912 34.23 -13.43 2.87
N TYR A 913 34.43 -14.32 3.79
CA TYR A 913 34.54 -13.97 5.21
C TYR A 913 35.73 -13.05 5.50
N SER A 914 36.77 -13.12 4.65
CA SER A 914 37.91 -12.20 4.67
C SER A 914 37.56 -10.75 4.38
N ASP A 915 36.48 -10.50 3.67
CA ASP A 915 36.11 -9.18 3.11
C ASP A 915 35.04 -8.43 3.95
N TYR A 916 34.76 -8.93 5.12
CA TYR A 916 33.73 -8.35 6.01
C TYR A 916 34.17 -7.06 6.72
#